data_e1b82f1cf8797f9848d5319013b8c13d
#
_entry.id   e1b82f1cf8797f9848d5319013b8c13d
#
_cell.length_a   1.000
_cell.length_b   1.000
_cell.length_c   1.000
_cell.angle_alpha   90.00
_cell.angle_beta   90.00
_cell.angle_gamma   90.00
#
_symmetry.space_group_name_H-M   'P 1'
#
loop_
_entity.id
_entity.type
_entity.pdbx_description
1 polymer ?
#
loop_
_entity_poly.entity_id
_entity_poly.type
_entity_poly.pdbx_seq_one_letter_code
_entity_poly.pdbx_strand_id
1 'polypeptide(L)'
;MLETRTSDMCASVNAPLQKPFPVSPDWCGLDEHELRQALLEYFTKSFDTYESLFECLNGDQAYFDKPIPLRHPLIFYFGHTATFFVNKLLIAKLIPERINPRFEAIFAVGVDEMRWDDLNDAHYDWPTVGEVRAYRDKVRALVTRIIAEAPFVEPFGWDNPWWAILMGIEHELIHLETSTVLIRQHKLELVRLQPAWESASVFPCPVNAAPKNSLVDVPAGLVKLGKGNPHQNSCTDQGDMRRYGWDNEYGQHSAEVSAFLAGRLLVSNAEFYPFVEAGGYANPSYWSEEGWDWRNYTAAQHPTFWCPRQSGWGLRLMCQEVDMPWHWPVEVNNHEAVAFCAWKSAQTGQAFRLPTEDEWARLYDISGITTETPAQRRLMGGSSSVPVDQFKHGDFCDVVGNVWQWTCTPIYPYAGFEAHRFYDDFSIPTFDQRHNLIKGGSWASCGNEALRASRYAFRRHFFQNAGFRYVVGASPAIPVTSRYEDDTLLAQYAEFHYGRSYFDVPNFPEAIAHIALEAMQDQPRHRALDIGCAVGRTSFELARGGFDDVTGIDFSARFINLADELVNQGLIRYALTDEGDLQSFREVSLVQLGLDACVSNVSFWQGDACNLKELHSDYDLVVAANLIDRLYDPDKFLADIGSRIVSGGVLVIASPYTWLEEHTPRSKWLGGYKKAGERYTTYDALAENLAADFVPFGQPRDVPFVIRETARKFQHTISQVTCWKRR
;
A
#
# COMPACT_ATOMS: atom_id res chain seq x y z
N MET A 1 -5.08 -5.37 66.68
CA MET A 1 -5.11 -4.03 66.11
C MET A 1 -3.78 -3.73 65.44
N LEU A 2 -3.74 -3.91 64.16
CA LEU A 2 -2.74 -3.35 63.27
C LEU A 2 -3.39 -3.36 61.89
N GLU A 3 -4.07 -2.26 61.57
CA GLU A 3 -4.61 -1.95 60.25
C GLU A 3 -3.44 -1.61 59.34
N THR A 4 -3.23 -2.41 58.34
CA THR A 4 -2.33 -2.11 57.21
C THR A 4 -3.08 -1.22 56.22
N ARG A 5 -2.74 0.05 56.21
CA ARG A 5 -3.07 1.01 55.15
C ARG A 5 -2.31 0.60 53.88
N THR A 6 -3.04 0.11 52.90
CA THR A 6 -2.61 0.15 51.51
C THR A 6 -3.14 1.46 50.92
N SER A 7 -2.35 2.50 50.96
CA SER A 7 -2.65 3.76 50.33
C SER A 7 -1.83 3.91 49.04
N ASP A 8 -2.56 4.16 47.98
CA ASP A 8 -2.23 5.02 46.85
C ASP A 8 -0.74 5.28 46.57
N MET A 9 -0.16 4.49 45.68
CA MET A 9 1.00 4.91 44.93
C MET A 9 0.61 5.13 43.46
N CYS A 10 -0.27 6.07 43.21
CA CYS A 10 -0.36 6.75 41.93
C CYS A 10 0.64 7.90 41.96
N ALA A 11 1.91 7.60 41.77
CA ALA A 11 2.93 8.63 41.58
C ALA A 11 2.71 9.26 40.20
N SER A 12 2.27 10.49 40.17
CA SER A 12 2.27 11.36 39.01
C SER A 12 3.69 11.49 38.46
N VAL A 13 3.96 10.84 37.34
CA VAL A 13 5.18 11.06 36.56
C VAL A 13 5.02 12.40 35.84
N ASN A 14 5.54 13.47 36.45
CA ASN A 14 5.77 14.76 35.81
C ASN A 14 7.04 14.66 34.92
N ALA A 15 6.99 13.94 33.81
CA ALA A 15 7.83 14.27 32.66
C ALA A 15 7.22 15.50 31.96
N PRO A 16 8.00 16.45 31.43
CA PRO A 16 7.44 17.55 30.68
C PRO A 16 6.70 16.94 29.48
N LEU A 17 5.37 17.01 29.51
CA LEU A 17 4.50 16.57 28.41
C LEU A 17 4.95 17.33 27.16
N GLN A 18 5.58 16.64 26.23
CA GLN A 18 5.77 17.17 24.88
C GLN A 18 4.39 17.62 24.41
N LYS A 19 4.30 18.79 23.75
CA LYS A 19 3.05 19.19 23.11
C LYS A 19 2.63 18.03 22.19
N PRO A 20 1.37 17.56 22.30
CA PRO A 20 0.89 16.48 21.46
C PRO A 20 1.05 16.87 19.99
N PHE A 21 1.35 15.90 19.15
CA PHE A 21 1.39 16.12 17.72
C PHE A 21 0.03 16.68 17.25
N PRO A 22 -0.01 17.73 16.39
CA PRO A 22 -1.28 18.29 15.93
C PRO A 22 -2.08 17.23 15.17
N VAL A 23 -3.39 17.29 15.24
CA VAL A 23 -4.27 16.59 14.30
C VAL A 23 -4.34 17.38 13.01
N SER A 24 -4.78 16.74 11.92
CA SER A 24 -5.06 17.43 10.65
C SER A 24 -5.89 18.70 10.89
N PRO A 25 -5.51 19.86 10.33
CA PRO A 25 -6.21 21.11 10.56
C PRO A 25 -7.71 21.04 10.23
N ASP A 26 -8.52 21.72 10.99
CA ASP A 26 -9.89 22.05 10.62
C ASP A 26 -9.83 23.38 9.85
N TRP A 27 -10.03 23.33 8.54
CA TRP A 27 -9.92 24.54 7.69
C TRP A 27 -11.18 25.39 7.64
N CYS A 28 -12.30 24.89 8.18
CA CYS A 28 -13.56 25.62 8.14
C CYS A 28 -13.54 26.85 9.05
N GLY A 29 -13.72 28.01 8.45
CA GLY A 29 -13.76 29.28 9.16
C GLY A 29 -12.39 29.92 9.37
N LEU A 30 -11.31 29.33 8.88
CA LEU A 30 -10.00 29.95 8.80
C LEU A 30 -9.94 30.88 7.59
N ASP A 31 -9.33 32.07 7.76
CA ASP A 31 -8.95 32.90 6.63
C ASP A 31 -7.67 32.34 5.96
N GLU A 32 -7.31 32.90 4.80
CA GLU A 32 -6.14 32.46 4.04
C GLU A 32 -4.85 32.53 4.88
N HIS A 33 -4.66 33.55 5.70
CA HIS A 33 -3.48 33.72 6.53
C HIS A 33 -3.41 32.66 7.63
N GLU A 34 -4.51 32.42 8.31
CA GLU A 34 -4.64 31.41 9.36
C GLU A 34 -4.43 30.00 8.80
N LEU A 35 -4.99 29.70 7.62
CA LEU A 35 -4.81 28.42 6.95
C LEU A 35 -3.35 28.19 6.56
N ARG A 36 -2.67 29.21 5.99
CA ARG A 36 -1.24 29.11 5.65
C ARG A 36 -0.39 28.84 6.91
N GLN A 37 -0.67 29.49 8.02
CA GLN A 37 0.03 29.26 9.28
C GLN A 37 -0.20 27.83 9.80
N ALA A 38 -1.44 27.36 9.79
CA ALA A 38 -1.79 26.01 10.25
C ALA A 38 -1.13 24.95 9.36
N LEU A 39 -1.13 25.11 8.05
CA LEU A 39 -0.48 24.18 7.11
C LEU A 39 1.04 24.19 7.27
N LEU A 40 1.65 25.36 7.46
CA LEU A 40 3.10 25.47 7.67
C LEU A 40 3.56 24.80 8.96
N GLU A 41 2.82 25.05 10.06
CA GLU A 41 3.09 24.38 11.35
C GLU A 41 2.94 22.87 11.23
N TYR A 42 1.87 22.41 10.58
CA TYR A 42 1.58 20.99 10.40
C TYR A 42 2.64 20.31 9.55
N PHE A 43 2.99 20.91 8.40
CA PHE A 43 4.07 20.42 7.53
C PHE A 43 5.41 20.36 8.25
N THR A 44 5.82 21.46 8.90
CA THR A 44 7.11 21.52 9.57
C THR A 44 7.21 20.47 10.68
N LYS A 45 6.14 20.32 11.46
CA LYS A 45 6.12 19.35 12.56
C LYS A 45 6.19 17.90 12.03
N SER A 46 5.46 17.59 10.96
CA SER A 46 5.50 16.27 10.31
C SER A 46 6.91 15.95 9.81
N PHE A 47 7.45 16.85 9.00
CA PHE A 47 8.75 16.68 8.36
C PHE A 47 9.89 16.54 9.38
N ASP A 48 9.92 17.40 10.42
CA ASP A 48 10.92 17.33 11.48
C ASP A 48 10.81 16.02 12.29
N THR A 49 9.58 15.58 12.58
CA THR A 49 9.34 14.34 13.33
C THR A 49 9.82 13.14 12.52
N TYR A 50 9.49 13.09 11.23
CA TYR A 50 9.92 12.01 10.36
C TYR A 50 11.44 11.95 10.23
N GLU A 51 12.12 13.07 10.03
CA GLU A 51 13.59 13.11 9.96
C GLU A 51 14.25 12.68 11.28
N SER A 52 13.69 13.10 12.42
CA SER A 52 14.20 12.72 13.74
C SER A 52 14.12 11.21 14.00
N LEU A 53 13.13 10.53 13.39
CA LEU A 53 13.00 9.07 13.48
C LEU A 53 14.22 8.37 12.87
N PHE A 54 14.68 8.84 11.72
CA PHE A 54 15.83 8.26 11.04
C PHE A 54 17.16 8.51 11.73
N GLU A 55 17.23 9.40 12.71
CA GLU A 55 18.37 9.54 13.60
C GLU A 55 18.54 8.34 14.55
N CYS A 56 17.51 7.52 14.70
CA CYS A 56 17.60 6.23 15.40
C CYS A 56 18.42 5.17 14.65
N LEU A 57 18.80 5.40 13.40
CA LEU A 57 19.66 4.50 12.64
C LEU A 57 21.14 4.73 13.00
N ASN A 58 21.88 3.64 13.17
CA ASN A 58 23.27 3.67 13.60
C ASN A 58 24.21 3.46 12.41
N GLY A 59 24.53 4.56 11.71
CA GLY A 59 25.37 4.58 10.53
C GLY A 59 24.64 4.30 9.22
N ASP A 60 25.34 4.56 8.10
CA ASP A 60 24.72 4.49 6.76
C ASP A 60 24.27 3.09 6.38
N GLN A 61 24.97 2.05 6.84
CA GLN A 61 24.60 0.65 6.57
C GLN A 61 23.17 0.32 7.02
N ALA A 62 22.70 0.94 8.12
CA ALA A 62 21.35 0.76 8.62
C ALA A 62 20.24 1.24 7.66
N TYR A 63 20.58 2.14 6.73
CA TYR A 63 19.63 2.57 5.68
C TYR A 63 19.51 1.57 4.53
N PHE A 64 20.55 0.76 4.27
CA PHE A 64 20.60 -0.14 3.11
C PHE A 64 20.32 -1.60 3.44
N ASP A 65 20.57 -2.04 4.68
CA ASP A 65 20.18 -3.37 5.12
C ASP A 65 18.64 -3.45 5.22
N LYS A 66 18.05 -4.49 4.64
CA LYS A 66 16.61 -4.73 4.76
C LYS A 66 16.28 -5.17 6.19
N PRO A 67 15.35 -4.52 6.88
CA PRO A 67 14.88 -4.97 8.20
C PRO A 67 14.29 -6.38 8.16
N ILE A 68 13.51 -6.66 7.13
CA ILE A 68 12.95 -7.97 6.79
C ILE A 68 12.94 -8.17 5.26
N PRO A 69 12.97 -9.41 4.77
CA PRO A 69 13.02 -9.70 3.34
C PRO A 69 11.87 -9.09 2.53
N LEU A 70 10.66 -9.05 3.11
CA LEU A 70 9.43 -8.61 2.43
C LEU A 70 9.26 -7.07 2.34
N ARG A 71 10.28 -6.29 2.74
CA ARG A 71 10.20 -4.83 2.76
C ARG A 71 11.41 -4.20 2.07
N HIS A 72 11.23 -2.99 1.58
CA HIS A 72 12.35 -2.19 1.09
C HIS A 72 13.33 -1.83 2.21
N PRO A 73 14.61 -1.52 1.89
CA PRO A 73 15.54 -0.96 2.86
C PRO A 73 15.09 0.44 3.29
N LEU A 74 15.51 0.89 4.47
CA LEU A 74 15.05 2.16 5.06
C LEU A 74 15.40 3.40 4.24
N ILE A 75 16.42 3.35 3.37
CA ILE A 75 16.73 4.42 2.43
C ILE A 75 15.55 4.72 1.49
N PHE A 76 14.80 3.70 1.08
CA PHE A 76 13.60 3.88 0.27
C PHE A 76 12.59 4.77 0.99
N TYR A 77 12.20 4.43 2.21
CA TYR A 77 11.23 5.20 3.00
C TYR A 77 11.68 6.62 3.25
N PHE A 78 12.98 6.80 3.51
CA PHE A 78 13.57 8.11 3.74
C PHE A 78 13.47 9.03 2.51
N GLY A 79 13.61 8.49 1.30
CA GLY A 79 13.44 9.24 0.05
C GLY A 79 11.99 9.35 -0.41
N HIS A 80 11.19 8.31 -0.19
CA HIS A 80 9.85 8.13 -0.73
C HIS A 80 8.87 9.25 -0.32
N THR A 81 8.83 9.60 0.97
CA THR A 81 7.89 10.62 1.47
C THR A 81 8.16 11.99 0.85
N ALA A 82 9.43 12.38 0.71
CA ALA A 82 9.79 13.63 0.04
C ALA A 82 9.46 13.61 -1.47
N THR A 83 9.73 12.50 -2.13
CA THR A 83 9.39 12.29 -3.55
C THR A 83 7.88 12.37 -3.77
N PHE A 84 7.10 11.83 -2.84
CA PHE A 84 5.64 11.91 -2.93
C PHE A 84 5.14 13.35 -2.99
N PHE A 85 5.65 14.26 -2.16
CA PHE A 85 5.30 15.68 -2.25
C PHE A 85 5.53 16.22 -3.66
N VAL A 86 6.72 16.01 -4.23
CA VAL A 86 7.05 16.55 -5.56
C VAL A 86 6.13 15.99 -6.64
N ASN A 87 5.88 14.68 -6.64
CA ASN A 87 5.00 14.03 -7.60
C ASN A 87 3.56 14.56 -7.50
N LYS A 88 3.02 14.72 -6.29
CA LYS A 88 1.64 15.22 -6.10
C LYS A 88 1.51 16.72 -6.40
N LEU A 89 2.50 17.51 -6.05
CA LEU A 89 2.54 18.94 -6.40
C LEU A 89 2.62 19.18 -7.91
N LEU A 90 3.32 18.31 -8.65
CA LEU A 90 3.39 18.36 -10.10
C LEU A 90 2.03 18.04 -10.73
N ILE A 91 1.37 16.95 -10.29
CA ILE A 91 0.02 16.57 -10.75
C ILE A 91 -0.99 17.67 -10.43
N ALA A 92 -0.91 18.27 -9.24
CA ALA A 92 -1.75 19.40 -8.82
C ALA A 92 -1.40 20.72 -9.53
N LYS A 93 -0.35 20.76 -10.37
CA LYS A 93 0.14 21.95 -11.09
C LYS A 93 0.57 23.10 -10.16
N LEU A 94 0.99 22.78 -8.94
CA LEU A 94 1.58 23.74 -8.01
C LEU A 94 3.06 23.98 -8.27
N ILE A 95 3.71 23.11 -9.02
CA ILE A 95 5.07 23.25 -9.53
C ILE A 95 5.11 22.96 -11.03
N PRO A 96 5.97 23.63 -11.81
CA PRO A 96 6.07 23.43 -13.25
C PRO A 96 6.98 22.26 -13.64
N GLU A 97 7.93 21.86 -12.78
CA GLU A 97 8.97 20.88 -13.10
C GLU A 97 9.42 20.08 -11.88
N ARG A 98 10.06 18.97 -12.13
CA ARG A 98 10.64 18.07 -11.13
C ARG A 98 11.93 18.65 -10.52
N ILE A 99 12.24 18.26 -9.28
CA ILE A 99 13.52 18.62 -8.62
C ILE A 99 14.63 17.67 -9.06
N ASN A 100 14.33 16.36 -9.08
CA ASN A 100 15.26 15.30 -9.47
C ASN A 100 14.48 14.12 -10.05
N PRO A 101 14.30 14.06 -11.38
CA PRO A 101 13.52 13.02 -12.04
C PRO A 101 13.95 11.58 -11.71
N ARG A 102 15.27 11.36 -11.50
CA ARG A 102 15.77 10.03 -11.11
C ARG A 102 15.26 9.62 -9.73
N PHE A 103 15.33 10.53 -8.74
CA PHE A 103 14.85 10.23 -7.38
C PHE A 103 13.33 10.05 -7.37
N GLU A 104 12.64 10.90 -8.10
CA GLU A 104 11.18 10.91 -8.18
C GLU A 104 10.61 9.70 -8.93
N ALA A 105 11.44 8.98 -9.69
CA ALA A 105 11.12 7.68 -10.25
C ALA A 105 11.48 6.54 -9.30
N ILE A 106 12.74 6.46 -8.82
CA ILE A 106 13.21 5.32 -8.02
C ILE A 106 12.50 5.20 -6.65
N PHE A 107 12.14 6.33 -6.04
CA PHE A 107 11.41 6.36 -4.78
C PHE A 107 9.87 6.38 -4.96
N ALA A 108 9.35 6.41 -6.19
CA ALA A 108 7.93 6.30 -6.46
C ALA A 108 7.49 4.86 -6.75
N VAL A 109 8.43 3.91 -6.85
CA VAL A 109 8.10 2.50 -7.06
C VAL A 109 7.16 2.04 -5.95
N GLY A 110 6.07 1.42 -6.35
CA GLY A 110 4.92 1.12 -5.49
C GLY A 110 5.29 0.47 -4.17
N VAL A 111 4.47 0.77 -3.21
CA VAL A 111 4.63 0.37 -1.82
C VAL A 111 4.60 -1.15 -1.72
N ASP A 112 5.67 -1.77 -1.32
CA ASP A 112 5.89 -2.53 -0.15
C ASP A 112 5.06 -3.77 0.12
N GLU A 113 4.04 -4.09 -0.67
CA GLU A 113 3.17 -5.22 -0.38
C GLU A 113 3.68 -6.50 -1.03
N MET A 114 4.92 -6.85 -0.67
CA MET A 114 5.52 -8.09 -1.13
C MET A 114 4.88 -9.28 -0.42
N ARG A 115 4.57 -10.30 -1.20
CA ARG A 115 4.21 -11.62 -0.67
C ARG A 115 5.48 -12.43 -0.42
N TRP A 116 5.39 -13.48 0.42
CA TRP A 116 6.53 -14.38 0.65
C TRP A 116 6.96 -15.19 -0.58
N ASP A 117 6.10 -15.32 -1.57
CA ASP A 117 6.38 -15.89 -2.88
C ASP A 117 6.98 -14.88 -3.88
N ASP A 118 7.05 -13.61 -3.48
CA ASP A 118 7.52 -12.46 -4.27
C ASP A 118 8.99 -12.07 -3.97
N LEU A 119 9.68 -12.94 -3.25
CA LEU A 119 11.04 -12.69 -2.77
C LEU A 119 12.04 -12.69 -3.90
N ASN A 120 12.39 -11.49 -4.35
CA ASN A 120 13.61 -11.32 -5.11
C ASN A 120 14.20 -9.92 -4.92
N ASP A 121 15.52 -9.89 -4.75
CA ASP A 121 16.27 -8.66 -4.58
C ASP A 121 16.40 -7.94 -5.93
N ALA A 122 15.48 -7.02 -6.20
CA ALA A 122 15.73 -6.02 -7.21
C ALA A 122 16.93 -5.17 -6.74
N HIS A 123 18.00 -5.18 -7.50
CA HIS A 123 19.17 -4.34 -7.22
C HIS A 123 18.87 -2.90 -7.64
N TYR A 124 18.27 -2.15 -6.71
CA TYR A 124 18.14 -0.72 -6.89
C TYR A 124 19.48 -0.03 -6.62
N ASP A 125 19.92 0.76 -7.56
CA ASP A 125 21.08 1.67 -7.35
C ASP A 125 20.62 2.85 -6.49
N TRP A 126 20.47 2.60 -5.18
CA TRP A 126 20.03 3.58 -4.22
C TRP A 126 21.05 4.73 -4.10
N PRO A 127 20.59 6.00 -4.05
CA PRO A 127 21.44 7.12 -3.74
C PRO A 127 22.03 7.00 -2.33
N THR A 128 23.13 7.69 -2.07
CA THR A 128 23.71 7.80 -0.73
C THR A 128 22.78 8.53 0.24
N VAL A 129 22.90 8.25 1.53
CA VAL A 129 22.12 8.93 2.58
C VAL A 129 22.27 10.45 2.50
N GLY A 130 23.50 10.93 2.20
CA GLY A 130 23.76 12.37 2.05
C GLY A 130 23.04 12.99 0.86
N GLU A 131 22.96 12.30 -0.29
CA GLU A 131 22.21 12.78 -1.45
C GLU A 131 20.71 12.84 -1.17
N VAL A 132 20.16 11.84 -0.48
CA VAL A 132 18.73 11.83 -0.11
C VAL A 132 18.44 12.94 0.90
N ARG A 133 19.30 13.21 1.89
CA ARG A 133 19.14 14.35 2.81
C ARG A 133 19.12 15.68 2.04
N ALA A 134 20.08 15.90 1.15
CA ALA A 134 20.11 17.11 0.35
C ALA A 134 18.89 17.27 -0.57
N TYR A 135 18.31 16.17 -1.04
CA TYR A 135 17.06 16.19 -1.78
C TYR A 135 15.88 16.58 -0.87
N ARG A 136 15.76 15.96 0.31
CA ARG A 136 14.74 16.30 1.30
C ARG A 136 14.78 17.78 1.70
N ASP A 137 15.99 18.35 1.91
CA ASP A 137 16.14 19.80 2.19
C ASP A 137 15.56 20.68 1.08
N LYS A 138 15.77 20.30 -0.19
CA LYS A 138 15.18 21.02 -1.34
C LYS A 138 13.66 20.91 -1.36
N VAL A 139 13.11 19.72 -1.06
CA VAL A 139 11.66 19.51 -0.98
C VAL A 139 11.06 20.33 0.15
N ARG A 140 11.69 20.31 1.34
CA ARG A 140 11.28 21.15 2.47
C ARG A 140 11.20 22.62 2.08
N ALA A 141 12.27 23.17 1.48
CA ALA A 141 12.30 24.56 1.03
C ALA A 141 11.22 24.86 -0.01
N LEU A 142 10.99 23.91 -0.95
CA LEU A 142 9.95 24.05 -1.97
C LEU A 142 8.55 24.11 -1.36
N VAL A 143 8.18 23.14 -0.52
CA VAL A 143 6.84 23.07 0.09
C VAL A 143 6.60 24.28 1.00
N THR A 144 7.60 24.67 1.82
CA THR A 144 7.52 25.89 2.65
C THR A 144 7.24 27.13 1.81
N ARG A 145 7.94 27.30 0.68
CA ARG A 145 7.73 28.43 -0.23
C ARG A 145 6.34 28.40 -0.87
N ILE A 146 5.85 27.22 -1.29
CA ILE A 146 4.50 27.08 -1.86
C ILE A 146 3.45 27.51 -0.84
N ILE A 147 3.53 27.02 0.40
CA ILE A 147 2.60 27.39 1.46
C ILE A 147 2.64 28.90 1.73
N ALA A 148 3.82 29.52 1.66
CA ALA A 148 3.96 30.96 1.93
C ALA A 148 3.51 31.86 0.76
N GLU A 149 3.80 31.50 -0.48
CA GLU A 149 3.79 32.42 -1.62
C GLU A 149 2.83 32.02 -2.75
N ALA A 150 2.48 30.72 -2.91
CA ALA A 150 1.64 30.31 -4.03
C ALA A 150 0.22 30.93 -3.94
N PRO A 151 -0.40 31.29 -5.08
CA PRO A 151 -1.76 31.80 -5.09
C PRO A 151 -2.71 30.79 -4.42
N PHE A 152 -3.52 31.28 -3.50
CA PHE A 152 -4.57 30.50 -2.88
C PHE A 152 -5.86 30.60 -3.67
N VAL A 153 -6.54 29.50 -3.88
CA VAL A 153 -7.82 29.42 -4.60
C VAL A 153 -8.89 28.90 -3.64
N GLU A 154 -9.96 29.64 -3.47
CA GLU A 154 -11.13 29.19 -2.70
C GLU A 154 -12.12 28.42 -3.61
N PRO A 155 -12.91 27.48 -3.07
CA PRO A 155 -12.88 26.96 -1.70
C PRO A 155 -11.74 25.97 -1.47
N PHE A 156 -11.21 25.89 -0.25
CA PHE A 156 -10.28 24.86 0.15
C PHE A 156 -11.02 23.53 0.38
N GLY A 157 -10.49 22.43 -0.15
CA GLY A 157 -11.11 21.11 -0.02
C GLY A 157 -10.61 20.13 -1.06
N TRP A 158 -11.33 19.04 -1.24
CA TRP A 158 -10.99 17.91 -2.10
C TRP A 158 -10.53 18.28 -3.53
N ASP A 159 -11.21 19.21 -4.18
CA ASP A 159 -10.90 19.63 -5.55
C ASP A 159 -9.78 20.67 -5.64
N ASN A 160 -9.35 21.20 -4.51
CA ASN A 160 -8.34 22.27 -4.46
C ASN A 160 -6.94 21.73 -4.71
N PRO A 161 -6.10 22.38 -5.54
CA PRO A 161 -4.71 21.97 -5.74
C PRO A 161 -3.88 21.84 -4.45
N TRP A 162 -4.19 22.64 -3.42
CA TRP A 162 -3.52 22.61 -2.12
C TRP A 162 -3.83 21.36 -1.31
N TRP A 163 -4.85 20.58 -1.70
CA TRP A 163 -5.11 19.27 -1.12
C TRP A 163 -3.92 18.33 -1.26
N ALA A 164 -3.11 18.50 -2.32
CA ALA A 164 -1.86 17.77 -2.52
C ALA A 164 -0.83 18.00 -1.40
N ILE A 165 -0.85 19.19 -0.74
CA ILE A 165 0.03 19.49 0.40
C ILE A 165 -0.41 18.68 1.62
N LEU A 166 -1.71 18.67 1.96
CA LEU A 166 -2.23 17.84 3.04
C LEU A 166 -2.00 16.36 2.76
N MET A 167 -2.26 15.92 1.54
CA MET A 167 -2.00 14.54 1.10
C MET A 167 -0.54 14.14 1.34
N GLY A 168 0.40 15.02 1.02
CA GLY A 168 1.82 14.78 1.28
C GLY A 168 2.15 14.67 2.76
N ILE A 169 1.56 15.53 3.60
CA ILE A 169 1.77 15.49 5.06
C ILE A 169 1.20 14.20 5.65
N GLU A 170 -0.05 13.85 5.32
CA GLU A 170 -0.69 12.64 5.84
C GLU A 170 0.00 11.37 5.32
N HIS A 171 0.51 11.38 4.09
CA HIS A 171 1.32 10.30 3.56
C HIS A 171 2.65 10.13 4.32
N GLU A 172 3.32 11.22 4.69
CA GLU A 172 4.53 11.14 5.52
C GLU A 172 4.22 10.58 6.91
N LEU A 173 3.04 10.86 7.48
CA LEU A 173 2.61 10.31 8.76
C LEU A 173 2.32 8.80 8.70
N ILE A 174 1.73 8.29 7.61
CA ILE A 174 1.60 6.84 7.37
C ILE A 174 2.98 6.18 7.39
N HIS A 175 3.95 6.79 6.69
CA HIS A 175 5.30 6.24 6.64
C HIS A 175 6.08 6.48 7.94
N LEU A 176 5.73 7.45 8.77
CA LEU A 176 6.22 7.59 10.14
C LEU A 176 5.87 6.34 10.95
N GLU A 177 4.59 5.96 10.96
CA GLU A 177 4.09 4.76 11.64
C GLU A 177 4.81 3.50 11.13
N THR A 178 4.78 3.26 9.82
CA THR A 178 5.42 2.09 9.19
C THR A 178 6.92 2.04 9.47
N SER A 179 7.62 3.17 9.39
CA SER A 179 9.07 3.21 9.63
C SER A 179 9.45 2.92 11.09
N THR A 180 8.59 3.25 12.07
CA THR A 180 8.83 2.83 13.47
C THR A 180 8.86 1.32 13.61
N VAL A 181 7.98 0.61 12.91
CA VAL A 181 7.92 -0.86 12.89
C VAL A 181 9.15 -1.44 12.20
N LEU A 182 9.57 -0.88 11.08
CA LEU A 182 10.75 -1.33 10.35
C LEU A 182 12.04 -1.14 11.15
N ILE A 183 12.21 0.00 11.82
CA ILE A 183 13.33 0.24 12.74
C ILE A 183 13.30 -0.77 13.90
N ARG A 184 12.11 -1.09 14.42
CA ARG A 184 11.93 -2.11 15.46
C ARG A 184 12.30 -3.52 14.97
N GLN A 185 12.06 -3.85 13.70
CA GLN A 185 12.41 -5.14 13.09
C GLN A 185 13.89 -5.22 12.69
N HIS A 186 14.59 -4.11 12.70
CA HIS A 186 16.00 -4.07 12.31
C HIS A 186 16.89 -4.72 13.38
N LYS A 187 18.13 -5.11 13.00
CA LYS A 187 19.12 -5.63 13.96
C LYS A 187 19.40 -4.58 15.02
N LEU A 188 19.50 -5.00 16.29
CA LEU A 188 19.66 -4.08 17.41
C LEU A 188 20.96 -3.25 17.31
N GLU A 189 22.02 -3.80 16.74
CA GLU A 189 23.30 -3.12 16.50
C GLU A 189 23.24 -1.97 15.48
N LEU A 190 22.24 -2.01 14.59
CA LEU A 190 22.00 -1.02 13.54
C LEU A 190 21.05 0.10 13.98
N VAL A 191 20.57 0.06 15.21
CA VAL A 191 19.70 1.10 15.78
C VAL A 191 20.31 1.65 17.07
N ARG A 192 19.93 2.88 17.40
CA ARG A 192 20.37 3.57 18.62
C ARG A 192 19.22 4.38 19.21
N LEU A 193 19.12 4.38 20.53
CA LEU A 193 18.11 5.18 21.22
C LEU A 193 18.41 6.68 21.06
N GLN A 194 17.39 7.45 20.69
CA GLN A 194 17.42 8.89 20.65
C GLN A 194 16.50 9.46 21.75
N PRO A 195 16.84 10.59 22.39
CA PRO A 195 16.01 11.18 23.45
C PRO A 195 14.58 11.50 23.01
N ALA A 196 14.39 11.91 21.75
CA ALA A 196 13.06 12.18 21.19
C ALA A 196 12.20 10.92 20.99
N TRP A 197 12.82 9.73 21.03
CA TRP A 197 12.21 8.44 20.76
C TRP A 197 12.35 7.45 21.91
N GLU A 198 12.45 7.96 23.14
CA GLU A 198 12.41 7.12 24.34
C GLU A 198 11.05 6.45 24.48
N SER A 199 11.07 5.17 24.86
CA SER A 199 9.85 4.42 25.17
C SER A 199 9.17 4.89 26.45
N ALA A 200 7.91 4.56 26.63
CA ALA A 200 7.26 4.67 27.93
C ALA A 200 8.03 3.85 28.99
N SER A 201 7.93 4.29 30.24
CA SER A 201 8.58 3.57 31.35
C SER A 201 8.04 2.15 31.50
N VAL A 202 8.94 1.17 31.48
CA VAL A 202 8.60 -0.23 31.66
C VAL A 202 8.69 -0.58 33.15
N PHE A 203 7.59 -0.96 33.75
CA PHE A 203 7.55 -1.45 35.12
C PHE A 203 7.41 -2.96 35.16
N PRO A 204 8.15 -3.68 36.01
CA PRO A 204 8.01 -5.11 36.17
C PRO A 204 6.57 -5.50 36.55
N CYS A 205 5.97 -6.39 35.77
CA CYS A 205 4.66 -6.96 36.05
C CYS A 205 4.73 -8.47 35.84
N PRO A 206 4.60 -9.29 36.90
CA PRO A 206 4.52 -10.74 36.75
C PRO A 206 3.31 -11.14 35.89
N VAL A 207 3.42 -12.23 35.15
CA VAL A 207 2.37 -12.70 34.23
C VAL A 207 1.01 -12.89 34.93
N ASN A 208 1.02 -13.39 36.14
CA ASN A 208 -0.18 -13.63 36.94
C ASN A 208 -0.77 -12.35 37.61
N ALA A 209 -0.05 -11.25 37.56
CA ALA A 209 -0.50 -9.95 38.08
C ALA A 209 -1.07 -9.04 36.95
N ALA A 210 -0.95 -9.45 35.70
CA ALA A 210 -1.53 -8.70 34.58
C ALA A 210 -3.07 -8.64 34.69
N PRO A 211 -3.69 -7.52 34.28
CA PRO A 211 -5.14 -7.35 34.32
C PRO A 211 -5.86 -8.47 33.55
N LYS A 212 -6.92 -9.04 34.16
CA LYS A 212 -7.76 -10.02 33.48
C LYS A 212 -8.76 -9.33 32.57
N ASN A 213 -8.83 -9.79 31.33
CA ASN A 213 -9.76 -9.30 30.33
C ASN A 213 -11.16 -9.89 30.57
N SER A 214 -12.14 -9.06 30.87
CA SER A 214 -13.54 -9.43 31.03
C SER A 214 -14.32 -9.07 29.77
N LEU A 215 -15.40 -9.79 29.51
CA LEU A 215 -16.35 -9.43 28.44
C LEU A 215 -17.32 -8.35 28.94
N VAL A 216 -17.62 -7.38 28.10
CA VAL A 216 -18.56 -6.28 28.33
C VAL A 216 -19.60 -6.28 27.22
N ASP A 217 -20.87 -6.03 27.57
CA ASP A 217 -21.96 -5.95 26.62
C ASP A 217 -21.87 -4.69 25.76
N VAL A 218 -21.96 -4.86 24.46
CA VAL A 218 -22.13 -3.78 23.49
C VAL A 218 -23.57 -3.85 22.96
N PRO A 219 -24.42 -2.85 23.26
CA PRO A 219 -25.81 -2.87 22.84
C PRO A 219 -25.94 -2.70 21.32
N ALA A 220 -26.97 -3.34 20.75
CA ALA A 220 -27.32 -3.15 19.35
C ALA A 220 -27.53 -1.68 19.00
N GLY A 221 -27.29 -1.33 17.74
CA GLY A 221 -27.52 0.04 17.28
C GLY A 221 -27.08 0.29 15.85
N LEU A 222 -27.53 1.41 15.31
CA LEU A 222 -27.16 1.88 14.00
C LEU A 222 -25.77 2.52 14.02
N VAL A 223 -24.92 2.15 13.09
CA VAL A 223 -23.64 2.78 12.83
C VAL A 223 -23.67 3.49 11.49
N LYS A 224 -23.10 4.68 11.44
CA LYS A 224 -22.91 5.45 10.20
C LYS A 224 -21.45 5.75 10.03
N LEU A 225 -20.91 5.43 8.86
CA LEU A 225 -19.52 5.63 8.46
C LEU A 225 -19.47 6.35 7.11
N GLY A 226 -18.31 6.92 6.81
CA GLY A 226 -18.08 7.66 5.59
C GLY A 226 -18.30 9.16 5.73
N LYS A 227 -17.47 9.94 5.04
CA LYS A 227 -17.46 11.41 5.04
C LYS A 227 -18.43 12.03 4.00
N GLY A 228 -19.31 11.22 3.40
CA GLY A 228 -20.26 11.70 2.39
C GLY A 228 -19.58 12.02 1.05
N ASN A 229 -20.19 12.93 0.29
CA ASN A 229 -19.68 13.32 -1.02
C ASN A 229 -18.49 14.28 -0.87
N PRO A 230 -17.29 13.95 -1.40
CA PRO A 230 -16.09 14.77 -1.25
C PRO A 230 -16.20 16.17 -1.89
N HIS A 231 -17.05 16.32 -2.93
CA HIS A 231 -17.26 17.60 -3.63
C HIS A 231 -18.27 18.52 -2.91
N GLN A 232 -18.95 18.02 -1.87
CA GLN A 232 -19.93 18.78 -1.09
C GLN A 232 -19.34 19.19 0.26
N ASN A 233 -18.23 19.91 0.25
CA ASN A 233 -17.62 20.45 1.46
C ASN A 233 -18.56 21.49 2.10
N SER A 234 -19.31 21.03 3.10
CA SER A 234 -20.17 21.91 3.91
C SER A 234 -19.46 22.23 5.22
N CYS A 235 -19.15 23.50 5.45
CA CYS A 235 -18.70 23.98 6.76
C CYS A 235 -19.77 23.82 7.84
N THR A 236 -20.94 23.28 7.51
CA THR A 236 -21.98 22.89 8.48
C THR A 236 -21.75 21.51 9.07
N ASP A 237 -20.86 20.68 8.49
CA ASP A 237 -20.46 19.39 9.06
C ASP A 237 -19.72 19.56 10.37
N GLN A 238 -19.75 18.56 11.24
CA GLN A 238 -19.16 18.64 12.58
C GLN A 238 -17.99 17.66 12.74
N GLY A 239 -17.04 18.04 13.58
CA GLY A 239 -15.95 17.15 14.01
C GLY A 239 -15.01 16.74 12.88
N ASP A 240 -14.74 15.43 12.78
CA ASP A 240 -13.75 14.86 11.86
C ASP A 240 -14.09 15.04 10.37
N MET A 241 -15.36 15.35 10.05
CA MET A 241 -15.81 15.61 8.68
C MET A 241 -15.14 16.82 8.03
N ARG A 242 -14.67 17.79 8.83
CA ARG A 242 -14.01 19.02 8.39
C ARG A 242 -12.49 18.88 8.23
N ARG A 243 -11.94 17.67 8.44
CA ARG A 243 -10.52 17.41 8.40
C ARG A 243 -10.19 16.61 7.16
N TYR A 244 -8.90 16.56 6.81
CA TYR A 244 -8.41 15.70 5.75
C TYR A 244 -8.96 14.28 5.89
N GLY A 245 -9.22 13.62 4.77
CA GLY A 245 -9.54 12.22 4.67
C GLY A 245 -8.98 11.63 3.40
N TRP A 246 -8.59 10.37 3.48
CA TRP A 246 -8.24 9.58 2.30
C TRP A 246 -9.50 9.26 1.51
N ASP A 247 -9.34 8.94 0.23
CA ASP A 247 -10.45 8.65 -0.67
C ASP A 247 -11.38 7.54 -0.14
N ASN A 248 -10.84 6.51 0.51
CA ASN A 248 -11.60 5.41 1.09
C ASN A 248 -12.45 5.79 2.33
N GLU A 249 -12.25 6.99 2.87
CA GLU A 249 -13.06 7.51 3.97
C GLU A 249 -14.34 8.21 3.48
N TYR A 250 -14.43 8.53 2.19
CA TYR A 250 -15.60 9.18 1.57
C TYR A 250 -16.62 8.16 1.08
N GLY A 251 -17.78 8.66 0.69
CA GLY A 251 -18.97 7.85 0.47
C GLY A 251 -19.79 7.68 1.75
N GLN A 252 -20.72 6.76 1.74
CA GLN A 252 -21.65 6.50 2.85
C GLN A 252 -21.81 5.01 3.10
N HIS A 253 -21.78 4.63 4.38
CA HIS A 253 -22.11 3.29 4.83
C HIS A 253 -22.96 3.37 6.10
N SER A 254 -23.98 2.51 6.18
CA SER A 254 -24.84 2.39 7.36
C SER A 254 -25.10 0.92 7.64
N ALA A 255 -24.92 0.49 8.87
CA ALA A 255 -25.16 -0.88 9.28
C ALA A 255 -25.92 -0.95 10.62
N GLU A 256 -26.88 -1.87 10.70
CA GLU A 256 -27.50 -2.25 11.97
C GLU A 256 -26.62 -3.31 12.63
N VAL A 257 -25.94 -2.93 13.70
CA VAL A 257 -25.07 -3.82 14.47
C VAL A 257 -25.90 -4.49 15.57
N SER A 258 -25.95 -5.81 15.57
CA SER A 258 -26.58 -6.60 16.64
C SER A 258 -25.78 -6.46 17.94
N ALA A 259 -26.43 -6.72 19.08
CA ALA A 259 -25.73 -6.75 20.37
C ALA A 259 -24.68 -7.88 20.39
N PHE A 260 -23.50 -7.57 20.96
CA PHE A 260 -22.40 -8.53 21.08
C PHE A 260 -21.62 -8.29 22.37
N LEU A 261 -20.73 -9.22 22.72
CA LEU A 261 -19.80 -9.07 23.82
C LEU A 261 -18.41 -8.71 23.27
N ALA A 262 -17.72 -7.76 23.90
CA ALA A 262 -16.36 -7.39 23.56
C ALA A 262 -15.42 -7.50 24.75
N GLY A 263 -14.16 -7.84 24.52
CA GLY A 263 -13.13 -7.76 25.53
C GLY A 263 -12.99 -6.33 26.06
N ARG A 264 -13.01 -6.16 27.38
CA ARG A 264 -12.83 -4.84 27.99
C ARG A 264 -11.48 -4.20 27.65
N LEU A 265 -10.45 -5.05 27.60
CA LEU A 265 -9.06 -4.67 27.33
C LEU A 265 -8.65 -5.12 25.93
N LEU A 266 -7.56 -4.58 25.42
CA LEU A 266 -6.79 -5.21 24.37
C LEU A 266 -6.22 -6.54 24.88
N VAL A 267 -5.96 -7.49 24.02
CA VAL A 267 -5.27 -8.73 24.41
C VAL A 267 -3.85 -8.40 24.84
N SER A 268 -3.53 -8.71 26.10
CA SER A 268 -2.20 -8.45 26.65
C SER A 268 -1.20 -9.58 26.32
N ASN A 269 0.10 -9.31 26.49
CA ASN A 269 1.13 -10.33 26.39
C ASN A 269 0.84 -11.51 27.34
N ALA A 270 0.35 -11.25 28.56
CA ALA A 270 -0.03 -12.27 29.52
C ALA A 270 -1.23 -13.11 29.09
N GLU A 271 -2.21 -12.50 28.41
CA GLU A 271 -3.39 -13.20 27.91
C GLU A 271 -3.04 -14.05 26.67
N PHE A 272 -2.09 -13.61 25.86
CA PHE A 272 -1.62 -14.33 24.66
C PHE A 272 -0.66 -15.49 24.98
N TYR A 273 0.07 -15.39 26.08
CA TYR A 273 1.12 -16.34 26.46
C TYR A 273 0.65 -17.81 26.55
N PRO A 274 -0.51 -18.14 27.13
CA PRO A 274 -1.02 -19.53 27.15
C PRO A 274 -1.23 -20.14 25.75
N PHE A 275 -1.54 -19.35 24.74
CA PHE A 275 -1.62 -19.80 23.35
C PHE A 275 -0.25 -20.27 22.84
N VAL A 276 0.80 -19.50 23.15
CA VAL A 276 2.19 -19.85 22.80
C VAL A 276 2.62 -21.13 23.54
N GLU A 277 2.39 -21.18 24.88
CA GLU A 277 2.75 -22.35 25.70
C GLU A 277 2.02 -23.63 25.29
N ALA A 278 0.76 -23.52 24.87
CA ALA A 278 -0.03 -24.66 24.40
C ALA A 278 0.37 -25.16 23.00
N GLY A 279 1.42 -24.60 22.40
CA GLY A 279 1.86 -24.94 21.05
C GLY A 279 0.93 -24.43 19.96
N GLY A 280 0.28 -23.27 20.16
CA GLY A 280 -0.65 -22.68 19.20
C GLY A 280 -0.04 -22.44 17.82
N TYR A 281 1.25 -22.09 17.77
CA TYR A 281 2.00 -21.94 16.52
C TYR A 281 2.35 -23.28 15.82
N ALA A 282 2.22 -24.40 16.50
CA ALA A 282 2.51 -25.71 15.93
C ALA A 282 1.24 -26.48 15.51
N ASN A 283 0.06 -25.97 15.83
CA ASN A 283 -1.20 -26.64 15.54
C ASN A 283 -1.96 -25.98 14.39
N PRO A 284 -1.98 -26.58 13.17
CA PRO A 284 -2.60 -25.99 11.99
C PRO A 284 -4.11 -25.75 12.13
N SER A 285 -4.79 -26.46 13.05
CA SER A 285 -6.25 -26.35 13.21
C SER A 285 -6.74 -24.97 13.69
N TYR A 286 -5.84 -24.12 14.20
CA TYR A 286 -6.18 -22.76 14.63
C TYR A 286 -5.97 -21.72 13.54
N TRP A 287 -5.29 -22.08 12.45
CA TRP A 287 -4.89 -21.15 11.39
C TRP A 287 -5.76 -21.30 10.16
N SER A 288 -5.99 -20.20 9.45
CA SER A 288 -6.45 -20.26 8.07
C SER A 288 -5.35 -20.86 7.18
N GLU A 289 -5.68 -21.30 5.97
CA GLU A 289 -4.70 -21.79 5.00
C GLU A 289 -3.60 -20.74 4.75
N GLU A 290 -3.96 -19.51 4.40
CA GLU A 290 -3.04 -18.37 4.21
C GLU A 290 -2.18 -18.12 5.46
N GLY A 291 -2.78 -18.15 6.65
CA GLY A 291 -2.05 -17.96 7.91
C GLY A 291 -1.08 -19.08 8.23
N TRP A 292 -1.43 -20.33 7.87
CA TRP A 292 -0.55 -21.47 8.05
C TRP A 292 0.63 -21.43 7.07
N ASP A 293 0.42 -21.01 5.84
CA ASP A 293 1.49 -20.84 4.84
C ASP A 293 2.46 -19.73 5.27
N TRP A 294 1.95 -18.57 5.73
CA TRP A 294 2.77 -17.54 6.34
C TRP A 294 3.60 -18.05 7.52
N ARG A 295 2.97 -18.78 8.45
CA ARG A 295 3.64 -19.37 9.62
C ARG A 295 4.76 -20.34 9.20
N ASN A 296 4.53 -21.16 8.18
CA ASN A 296 5.52 -22.10 7.67
C ASN A 296 6.69 -21.37 6.99
N TYR A 297 6.38 -20.37 6.17
CA TYR A 297 7.39 -19.54 5.51
C TYR A 297 8.30 -18.83 6.53
N THR A 298 7.73 -18.22 7.56
CA THR A 298 8.48 -17.50 8.60
C THR A 298 9.05 -18.40 9.68
N ALA A 299 8.60 -19.65 9.75
CA ALA A 299 8.88 -20.58 10.84
C ALA A 299 8.55 -20.01 12.23
N ALA A 300 7.52 -19.13 12.30
CA ALA A 300 7.12 -18.43 13.52
C ALA A 300 6.73 -19.42 14.63
N GLN A 301 7.17 -19.15 15.85
CA GLN A 301 6.88 -19.94 17.06
C GLN A 301 6.28 -19.10 18.20
N HIS A 302 6.33 -17.80 18.09
CA HIS A 302 5.86 -16.79 19.03
C HIS A 302 5.71 -15.45 18.31
N PRO A 303 5.08 -14.43 18.93
CA PRO A 303 5.02 -13.08 18.35
C PRO A 303 6.40 -12.54 18.00
N THR A 304 6.50 -11.86 16.85
CA THR A 304 7.80 -11.45 16.27
C THR A 304 8.63 -10.55 17.18
N PHE A 305 7.97 -9.77 18.06
CA PHE A 305 8.66 -8.86 18.97
C PHE A 305 8.99 -9.46 20.34
N TRP A 306 8.63 -10.74 20.56
CA TRP A 306 9.05 -11.44 21.77
C TRP A 306 10.46 -11.98 21.61
N CYS A 307 11.31 -11.74 22.60
CA CYS A 307 12.72 -12.16 22.60
C CYS A 307 12.90 -13.31 23.60
N PRO A 308 13.24 -14.52 23.19
CA PRO A 308 13.58 -15.60 24.11
C PRO A 308 14.78 -15.22 24.97
N ARG A 309 14.73 -15.49 26.28
CA ARG A 309 15.82 -15.25 27.25
C ARG A 309 16.12 -16.53 28.01
N GLN A 310 17.23 -16.55 28.74
CA GLN A 310 17.62 -17.73 29.56
C GLN A 310 16.52 -18.10 30.60
N SER A 311 15.80 -17.11 31.10
CA SER A 311 14.67 -17.32 32.01
C SER A 311 13.46 -16.51 31.51
N GLY A 312 12.64 -17.09 30.63
CA GLY A 312 11.41 -16.48 30.15
C GLY A 312 11.56 -15.64 28.88
N TRP A 313 10.91 -14.48 28.85
CA TRP A 313 10.74 -13.65 27.65
C TRP A 313 11.15 -12.20 27.90
N GLY A 314 11.66 -11.55 26.89
CA GLY A 314 11.78 -10.10 26.75
C GLY A 314 10.88 -9.59 25.63
N LEU A 315 10.79 -8.26 25.52
CA LEU A 315 10.10 -7.56 24.43
C LEU A 315 11.08 -6.66 23.69
N ARG A 316 11.10 -6.77 22.38
CA ARG A 316 11.81 -5.83 21.50
C ARG A 316 10.96 -4.57 21.36
N LEU A 317 11.46 -3.44 21.82
CA LEU A 317 10.99 -2.09 21.52
C LEU A 317 11.77 -1.54 20.30
N MET A 318 11.49 -0.32 19.87
CA MET A 318 12.08 0.22 18.64
C MET A 318 13.62 0.15 18.65
N CYS A 319 14.27 0.63 19.70
CA CYS A 319 15.73 0.70 19.77
C CYS A 319 16.36 -0.09 20.94
N GLN A 320 15.60 -0.90 21.65
CA GLN A 320 16.07 -1.64 22.83
C GLN A 320 15.23 -2.89 23.10
N GLU A 321 15.78 -3.80 23.89
CA GLU A 321 15.07 -4.92 24.45
C GLU A 321 14.85 -4.71 25.96
N VAL A 322 13.65 -5.01 26.42
CA VAL A 322 13.25 -4.87 27.82
C VAL A 322 12.76 -6.20 28.38
N ASP A 323 12.64 -6.32 29.72
CA ASP A 323 11.93 -7.42 30.30
C ASP A 323 10.46 -7.42 29.88
N MET A 324 9.87 -8.61 29.70
CA MET A 324 8.51 -8.72 29.20
C MET A 324 7.49 -7.94 30.04
N PRO A 325 6.88 -6.86 29.50
CA PRO A 325 5.80 -6.17 30.15
C PRO A 325 4.49 -6.93 29.92
N TRP A 326 4.21 -7.91 30.75
CA TRP A 326 3.09 -8.84 30.59
C TRP A 326 1.72 -8.17 30.51
N HIS A 327 1.57 -6.98 31.09
CA HIS A 327 0.34 -6.19 31.08
C HIS A 327 0.23 -5.20 29.92
N TRP A 328 1.19 -5.19 28.97
CA TRP A 328 1.10 -4.44 27.74
C TRP A 328 0.38 -5.24 26.65
N PRO A 329 -0.22 -4.57 25.64
CA PRO A 329 -0.85 -5.30 24.54
C PRO A 329 0.15 -6.18 23.79
N VAL A 330 -0.30 -7.34 23.35
CA VAL A 330 0.48 -8.14 22.39
C VAL A 330 0.40 -7.49 21.01
N GLU A 331 1.55 -7.37 20.36
CA GLU A 331 1.63 -6.87 19.00
C GLU A 331 1.90 -8.02 18.05
N VAL A 332 0.96 -8.26 17.15
CA VAL A 332 0.88 -9.42 16.26
C VAL A 332 0.27 -9.02 14.92
N ASN A 333 0.44 -9.85 13.89
CA ASN A 333 -0.28 -9.67 12.64
C ASN A 333 -1.72 -10.23 12.70
N ASN A 334 -2.48 -10.06 11.63
CA ASN A 334 -3.88 -10.50 11.57
C ASN A 334 -4.01 -12.03 11.70
N HIS A 335 -3.13 -12.80 11.06
CA HIS A 335 -3.17 -14.27 11.12
C HIS A 335 -2.98 -14.79 12.55
N GLU A 336 -2.05 -14.23 13.30
CA GLU A 336 -1.79 -14.58 14.70
C GLU A 336 -3.00 -14.24 15.59
N ALA A 337 -3.61 -13.07 15.37
CA ALA A 337 -4.80 -12.64 16.11
C ALA A 337 -6.00 -13.58 15.85
N VAL A 338 -6.22 -13.98 14.61
CA VAL A 338 -7.27 -14.95 14.22
C VAL A 338 -6.99 -16.32 14.82
N ALA A 339 -5.74 -16.81 14.76
CA ALA A 339 -5.36 -18.09 15.33
C ALA A 339 -5.56 -18.13 16.85
N PHE A 340 -5.21 -17.05 17.55
CA PHE A 340 -5.50 -16.91 18.98
C PHE A 340 -7.00 -16.99 19.27
N CYS A 341 -7.85 -16.31 18.49
CA CYS A 341 -9.30 -16.36 18.65
C CYS A 341 -9.85 -17.78 18.44
N ALA A 342 -9.35 -18.50 17.42
CA ALA A 342 -9.72 -19.89 17.17
C ALA A 342 -9.32 -20.82 18.33
N TRP A 343 -8.09 -20.68 18.84
CA TRP A 343 -7.61 -21.41 20.01
C TRP A 343 -8.48 -21.12 21.25
N LYS A 344 -8.73 -19.84 21.53
CA LYS A 344 -9.56 -19.41 22.68
C LYS A 344 -10.98 -19.95 22.58
N SER A 345 -11.55 -19.98 21.38
CA SER A 345 -12.86 -20.58 21.10
C SER A 345 -12.86 -22.08 21.42
N ALA A 346 -11.83 -22.82 21.02
CA ALA A 346 -11.68 -24.23 21.31
C ALA A 346 -11.53 -24.51 22.82
N GLN A 347 -10.86 -23.61 23.57
CA GLN A 347 -10.68 -23.77 25.02
C GLN A 347 -11.95 -23.48 25.82
N THR A 348 -12.80 -22.57 25.36
CA THR A 348 -13.92 -22.06 26.15
C THR A 348 -15.29 -22.51 25.67
N GLY A 349 -15.38 -23.01 24.44
CA GLY A 349 -16.66 -23.34 23.77
C GLY A 349 -17.48 -22.12 23.35
N GLN A 350 -16.92 -20.89 23.44
CA GLN A 350 -17.54 -19.65 22.96
C GLN A 350 -16.91 -19.25 21.63
N ALA A 351 -17.66 -18.61 20.73
CA ALA A 351 -17.16 -18.16 19.44
C ALA A 351 -16.46 -16.80 19.57
N PHE A 352 -15.14 -16.83 19.82
CA PHE A 352 -14.28 -15.64 19.80
C PHE A 352 -13.81 -15.35 18.38
N ARG A 353 -13.80 -14.07 18.00
CA ARG A 353 -13.32 -13.58 16.71
C ARG A 353 -12.86 -12.13 16.80
N LEU A 354 -12.24 -11.63 15.74
CA LEU A 354 -12.00 -10.20 15.58
C LEU A 354 -13.32 -9.46 15.31
N PRO A 355 -13.44 -8.18 15.74
CA PRO A 355 -14.58 -7.34 15.39
C PRO A 355 -14.60 -7.02 13.89
N THR A 356 -15.78 -6.72 13.36
CA THR A 356 -15.89 -6.02 12.08
C THR A 356 -15.60 -4.54 12.25
N GLU A 357 -15.44 -3.80 11.14
CA GLU A 357 -15.35 -2.33 11.16
C GLU A 357 -16.60 -1.72 11.82
N ASP A 358 -17.78 -2.21 11.51
CA ASP A 358 -19.04 -1.72 12.07
C ASP A 358 -19.16 -1.98 13.58
N GLU A 359 -18.71 -3.14 14.05
CA GLU A 359 -18.68 -3.48 15.47
C GLU A 359 -17.68 -2.60 16.24
N TRP A 360 -16.49 -2.37 15.65
CA TRP A 360 -15.53 -1.44 16.24
C TRP A 360 -16.10 -0.02 16.31
N ALA A 361 -16.74 0.45 15.24
CA ALA A 361 -17.37 1.77 15.21
C ALA A 361 -18.49 1.90 16.25
N ARG A 362 -19.32 0.84 16.42
CA ARG A 362 -20.34 0.80 17.47
C ARG A 362 -19.74 0.89 18.85
N LEU A 363 -18.65 0.16 19.10
CA LEU A 363 -17.90 0.20 20.36
C LEU A 363 -17.33 1.59 20.63
N TYR A 364 -16.76 2.24 19.61
CA TYR A 364 -16.29 3.61 19.68
C TYR A 364 -17.41 4.58 20.07
N ASP A 365 -18.57 4.51 19.40
CA ASP A 365 -19.69 5.44 19.62
C ASP A 365 -20.26 5.38 21.03
N ILE A 366 -20.32 4.19 21.64
CA ILE A 366 -20.80 4.04 23.03
C ILE A 366 -19.75 4.41 24.08
N SER A 367 -18.49 4.51 23.68
CA SER A 367 -17.39 4.82 24.61
C SER A 367 -17.23 6.33 24.88
N GLY A 368 -17.98 7.19 24.20
CA GLY A 368 -17.97 8.63 24.41
C GLY A 368 -16.65 9.31 24.08
N ILE A 369 -15.93 8.79 23.08
CA ILE A 369 -14.60 9.27 22.69
C ILE A 369 -14.73 10.55 21.87
N THR A 370 -13.82 11.49 22.14
CA THR A 370 -13.62 12.74 21.41
C THR A 370 -12.15 12.87 21.00
N THR A 371 -11.83 13.86 20.20
CA THR A 371 -10.43 14.19 19.85
C THR A 371 -9.57 14.51 21.05
N GLU A 372 -10.16 15.01 22.13
CA GLU A 372 -9.48 15.38 23.38
C GLU A 372 -9.42 14.24 24.41
N THR A 373 -10.05 13.11 24.12
CA THR A 373 -10.04 11.96 25.06
C THR A 373 -8.60 11.47 25.23
N PRO A 374 -8.09 11.34 26.47
CA PRO A 374 -6.74 10.85 26.74
C PRO A 374 -6.55 9.44 26.20
N ALA A 375 -5.46 9.24 25.46
CA ALA A 375 -5.07 7.95 24.87
C ALA A 375 -3.57 7.94 24.58
N GLN A 376 -2.96 6.77 24.53
CA GLN A 376 -1.59 6.61 24.05
C GLN A 376 -1.57 6.72 22.52
N ARG A 377 -1.49 7.92 22.02
CA ARG A 377 -1.41 8.27 20.58
C ARG A 377 -0.68 9.61 20.43
N ARG A 378 -0.34 9.97 19.19
CA ARG A 378 0.26 11.26 18.85
C ARG A 378 1.60 11.50 19.59
N LEU A 379 2.35 10.41 19.85
CA LEU A 379 3.65 10.42 20.54
C LEU A 379 3.60 11.05 21.96
N MET A 380 2.43 11.06 22.59
CA MET A 380 2.26 11.78 23.88
C MET A 380 2.93 11.12 25.09
N GLY A 381 3.07 9.79 25.07
CA GLY A 381 3.53 9.02 26.24
C GLY A 381 4.81 8.23 26.01
N GLY A 382 5.57 8.57 24.97
CA GLY A 382 6.76 7.83 24.55
C GLY A 382 6.55 6.95 23.32
N SER A 383 7.62 6.38 22.82
CA SER A 383 7.68 5.62 21.55
C SER A 383 7.44 4.13 21.77
N SER A 384 6.36 3.80 22.46
CA SER A 384 5.95 2.40 22.73
C SER A 384 4.51 2.31 23.21
N SER A 385 4.01 1.07 23.24
CA SER A 385 2.79 0.73 23.98
C SER A 385 2.91 1.01 25.48
N VAL A 386 1.79 0.93 26.18
CA VAL A 386 1.64 1.11 27.63
C VAL A 386 0.67 0.04 28.19
N PRO A 387 0.49 -0.10 29.52
CA PRO A 387 -0.46 -1.06 30.10
C PRO A 387 -1.87 -0.99 29.51
N VAL A 388 -2.48 -2.15 29.21
CA VAL A 388 -3.81 -2.27 28.57
C VAL A 388 -4.98 -1.72 29.39
N ASP A 389 -4.77 -1.33 30.65
CA ASP A 389 -5.78 -0.77 31.53
C ASP A 389 -5.52 0.71 31.88
N GLN A 390 -4.56 1.35 31.22
CA GLN A 390 -4.13 2.71 31.54
C GLN A 390 -5.13 3.78 31.10
N PHE A 391 -5.69 3.65 29.90
CA PHE A 391 -6.61 4.65 29.33
C PHE A 391 -8.03 4.09 29.24
N LYS A 392 -8.90 4.58 30.12
CA LYS A 392 -10.29 4.16 30.19
C LYS A 392 -11.17 4.99 29.24
N HIS A 393 -11.96 4.30 28.41
CA HIS A 393 -12.91 4.86 27.46
C HIS A 393 -14.30 4.23 27.70
N GLY A 394 -15.16 4.90 28.46
CA GLY A 394 -16.43 4.31 28.91
C GLY A 394 -16.19 3.08 29.79
N ASP A 395 -16.78 1.94 29.43
CA ASP A 395 -16.58 0.65 30.10
C ASP A 395 -15.38 -0.14 29.58
N PHE A 396 -14.72 0.35 28.53
CA PHE A 396 -13.56 -0.25 27.88
C PHE A 396 -12.27 0.50 28.20
N CYS A 397 -11.14 -0.09 27.83
CA CYS A 397 -9.86 0.61 27.82
C CYS A 397 -9.27 0.55 26.40
N ASP A 398 -8.48 1.55 26.01
CA ASP A 398 -7.75 1.60 24.74
C ASP A 398 -8.62 1.29 23.51
N VAL A 399 -9.82 1.90 23.42
CA VAL A 399 -10.62 1.84 22.19
C VAL A 399 -9.94 2.61 21.08
N VAL A 400 -9.19 3.64 21.44
CA VAL A 400 -8.29 4.40 20.56
C VAL A 400 -6.90 4.49 21.19
N GLY A 401 -5.87 4.44 20.34
CA GLY A 401 -4.48 4.53 20.76
C GLY A 401 -3.94 3.22 21.33
N ASN A 402 -2.75 3.28 21.88
CA ASN A 402 -1.91 2.20 22.36
C ASN A 402 -1.38 1.33 21.20
N VAL A 403 -2.21 0.49 20.62
CA VAL A 403 -1.93 -0.23 19.37
C VAL A 403 -3.15 -0.21 18.45
N TRP A 404 -2.94 -0.22 17.15
CA TRP A 404 -3.99 -0.48 16.18
C TRP A 404 -4.69 -1.81 16.48
N GLN A 405 -5.98 -1.89 16.19
CA GLN A 405 -6.78 -3.10 16.41
C GLN A 405 -7.14 -3.73 15.08
N TRP A 406 -6.65 -4.93 14.83
CA TRP A 406 -7.04 -5.73 13.68
C TRP A 406 -8.55 -6.01 13.68
N THR A 407 -9.16 -5.88 12.52
CA THR A 407 -10.55 -6.31 12.27
C THR A 407 -10.58 -7.52 11.35
N CYS A 408 -11.74 -8.19 11.28
CA CYS A 408 -11.98 -9.24 10.29
C CYS A 408 -12.51 -8.69 8.96
N THR A 409 -12.72 -7.37 8.85
CA THR A 409 -13.23 -6.72 7.63
C THR A 409 -12.11 -6.45 6.65
N PRO A 410 -12.09 -7.05 5.45
CA PRO A 410 -11.29 -6.55 4.36
C PRO A 410 -11.76 -5.14 3.98
N ILE A 411 -10.86 -4.27 3.59
CA ILE A 411 -11.25 -2.93 3.14
C ILE A 411 -12.08 -3.03 1.85
N TYR A 412 -13.09 -2.18 1.76
CA TYR A 412 -13.99 -2.09 0.60
C TYR A 412 -14.44 -0.63 0.43
N PRO A 413 -14.84 -0.21 -0.78
CA PRO A 413 -15.32 1.13 -1.03
C PRO A 413 -16.73 1.32 -0.42
N TYR A 414 -16.97 2.47 0.19
CA TYR A 414 -18.33 2.87 0.58
C TYR A 414 -19.16 3.27 -0.64
N ALA A 415 -20.50 3.25 -0.51
CA ALA A 415 -21.38 3.73 -1.57
C ALA A 415 -21.11 5.21 -1.86
N GLY A 416 -20.78 5.55 -3.11
CA GLY A 416 -20.36 6.88 -3.52
C GLY A 416 -18.86 7.13 -3.33
N PHE A 417 -18.05 6.09 -3.17
CA PHE A 417 -16.59 6.18 -3.24
C PHE A 417 -16.15 6.74 -4.59
N GLU A 418 -15.12 7.60 -4.55
CA GLU A 418 -14.45 8.13 -5.72
C GLU A 418 -12.94 8.22 -5.42
N ALA A 419 -12.11 7.68 -6.31
CA ALA A 419 -10.66 7.79 -6.16
C ALA A 419 -10.20 9.24 -6.34
N HIS A 420 -9.31 9.70 -5.47
CA HIS A 420 -8.82 11.06 -5.57
C HIS A 420 -7.88 11.23 -6.79
N ARG A 421 -8.17 12.21 -7.66
CA ARG A 421 -7.44 12.46 -8.93
C ARG A 421 -5.93 12.69 -8.80
N PHE A 422 -5.42 13.03 -7.61
CA PHE A 422 -3.99 13.19 -7.36
C PHE A 422 -3.32 11.90 -6.89
N TYR A 423 -4.09 10.90 -6.44
CA TYR A 423 -3.55 9.62 -5.96
C TYR A 423 -4.56 8.49 -6.11
N ASP A 424 -4.76 8.06 -7.32
CA ASP A 424 -5.71 7.01 -7.70
C ASP A 424 -5.27 5.59 -7.31
N ASP A 425 -3.96 5.38 -7.08
CA ASP A 425 -3.41 4.10 -6.63
C ASP A 425 -3.37 3.92 -5.10
N PHE A 426 -4.00 4.78 -4.30
CA PHE A 426 -3.98 4.64 -2.84
C PHE A 426 -4.90 3.53 -2.33
N SER A 427 -6.20 3.60 -2.64
CA SER A 427 -7.20 2.69 -2.07
C SER A 427 -7.60 1.56 -2.99
N ILE A 428 -7.73 1.81 -4.30
CA ILE A 428 -8.24 0.82 -5.25
C ILE A 428 -7.43 -0.49 -5.22
N PRO A 429 -6.09 -0.48 -5.20
CA PRO A 429 -5.31 -1.72 -5.15
C PRO A 429 -5.55 -2.56 -3.91
N THR A 430 -6.02 -1.95 -2.82
CA THR A 430 -6.27 -2.64 -1.55
C THR A 430 -7.66 -3.29 -1.46
N PHE A 431 -8.55 -3.03 -2.42
CA PHE A 431 -9.90 -3.63 -2.46
C PHE A 431 -9.91 -5.08 -3.02
N ASP A 432 -8.93 -5.85 -2.67
CA ASP A 432 -8.61 -7.19 -3.18
C ASP A 432 -9.04 -8.33 -2.23
N GLN A 433 -9.79 -8.04 -1.19
CA GLN A 433 -10.22 -8.99 -0.13
C GLN A 433 -9.06 -9.58 0.70
N ARG A 434 -7.82 -9.09 0.53
CA ARG A 434 -6.60 -9.57 1.21
C ARG A 434 -6.03 -8.55 2.19
N HIS A 435 -6.50 -7.29 2.13
CA HIS A 435 -6.12 -6.22 3.04
C HIS A 435 -7.19 -6.05 4.11
N ASN A 436 -6.85 -6.33 5.35
CA ASN A 436 -7.77 -6.14 6.47
C ASN A 436 -7.58 -4.78 7.13
N LEU A 437 -8.71 -4.16 7.47
CA LEU A 437 -8.74 -2.89 8.19
C LEU A 437 -8.16 -3.02 9.59
N ILE A 438 -7.38 -2.02 9.97
CA ILE A 438 -6.98 -1.73 11.35
C ILE A 438 -7.66 -0.45 11.81
N LYS A 439 -8.04 -0.37 13.09
CA LYS A 439 -8.80 0.74 13.66
C LYS A 439 -8.23 1.21 14.98
N GLY A 440 -8.46 2.48 15.31
CA GLY A 440 -8.17 3.04 16.61
C GLY A 440 -6.86 3.80 16.75
N GLY A 441 -5.92 3.58 15.86
CA GLY A 441 -4.58 4.17 15.94
C GLY A 441 -3.67 3.51 16.97
N SER A 442 -2.38 3.78 16.86
CA SER A 442 -1.34 3.35 17.80
C SER A 442 -0.75 4.52 18.60
N TRP A 443 0.25 4.23 19.42
CA TRP A 443 1.04 5.26 20.10
C TRP A 443 1.74 6.23 19.12
N ALA A 444 2.06 5.78 17.90
CA ALA A 444 2.71 6.57 16.86
C ALA A 444 1.71 7.35 16.00
N SER A 445 0.46 6.94 15.93
CA SER A 445 -0.55 7.50 15.03
C SER A 445 -0.80 8.98 15.26
N CYS A 446 -0.59 9.76 14.21
CA CYS A 446 -0.70 11.22 14.18
C CYS A 446 -1.71 11.64 13.10
N GLY A 447 -2.00 12.93 13.02
CA GLY A 447 -2.81 13.47 11.93
C GLY A 447 -4.18 12.78 11.77
N ASN A 448 -4.48 12.41 10.54
CA ASN A 448 -5.71 11.69 10.17
C ASN A 448 -5.80 10.31 10.84
N GLU A 449 -4.69 9.60 11.02
CA GLU A 449 -4.67 8.26 11.63
C GLU A 449 -5.32 8.20 13.02
N ALA A 450 -5.27 9.31 13.76
CA ALA A 450 -5.83 9.40 15.10
C ALA A 450 -7.35 9.65 15.13
N LEU A 451 -8.02 9.71 13.98
CA LEU A 451 -9.45 10.02 13.84
C LEU A 451 -10.30 8.75 13.74
N ARG A 452 -11.60 8.88 14.13
CA ARG A 452 -12.59 7.81 14.01
C ARG A 452 -12.80 7.35 12.57
N ALA A 453 -12.80 8.30 11.63
CA ALA A 453 -13.07 8.05 10.21
C ALA A 453 -11.93 7.34 9.50
N SER A 454 -10.71 7.32 10.05
CA SER A 454 -9.53 6.76 9.40
C SER A 454 -9.73 5.28 9.03
N ARG A 455 -9.28 4.92 7.83
CA ARG A 455 -9.41 3.56 7.28
C ARG A 455 -8.08 3.15 6.66
N TYR A 456 -7.27 2.47 7.44
CA TYR A 456 -6.02 1.88 7.00
C TYR A 456 -6.16 0.37 6.94
N ALA A 457 -5.64 -0.24 5.88
CA ALA A 457 -5.71 -1.67 5.68
C ALA A 457 -4.37 -2.19 5.19
N PHE A 458 -4.00 -3.35 5.70
CA PHE A 458 -2.73 -4.00 5.35
C PHE A 458 -2.96 -5.48 5.06
N ARG A 459 -2.08 -6.07 4.28
CA ARG A 459 -2.04 -7.52 4.11
C ARG A 459 -1.93 -8.20 5.46
N ARG A 460 -2.62 -9.30 5.65
CA ARG A 460 -2.81 -9.99 6.94
C ARG A 460 -1.50 -10.41 7.62
N HIS A 461 -0.44 -10.61 6.85
CA HIS A 461 0.88 -11.01 7.36
C HIS A 461 1.77 -9.85 7.77
N PHE A 462 1.42 -8.61 7.45
CA PHE A 462 2.23 -7.44 7.78
C PHE A 462 2.15 -7.11 9.26
N PHE A 463 3.29 -6.67 9.79
CA PHE A 463 3.38 -6.10 11.12
C PHE A 463 3.25 -4.58 11.05
N GLN A 464 2.40 -4.06 11.89
CA GLN A 464 2.26 -2.66 12.24
C GLN A 464 2.39 -2.53 13.76
N ASN A 465 2.29 -1.34 14.34
CA ASN A 465 2.11 -1.21 15.79
C ASN A 465 0.68 -1.67 16.14
N ALA A 466 0.38 -2.93 15.89
CA ALA A 466 -0.97 -3.49 15.90
C ALA A 466 -1.08 -4.72 16.78
N GLY A 467 -2.12 -4.73 17.58
CA GLY A 467 -2.63 -5.85 18.34
C GLY A 467 -4.11 -6.07 18.01
N PHE A 468 -4.90 -6.51 18.98
CA PHE A 468 -6.31 -6.75 18.73
C PHE A 468 -7.15 -6.77 20.00
N ARG A 469 -8.43 -6.58 19.80
CA ARG A 469 -9.51 -6.85 20.73
C ARG A 469 -10.37 -7.94 20.14
N TYR A 470 -10.82 -8.90 20.92
CA TYR A 470 -11.76 -9.89 20.44
C TYR A 470 -13.20 -9.54 20.82
N VAL A 471 -14.12 -10.12 20.07
CA VAL A 471 -15.56 -10.10 20.35
C VAL A 471 -16.10 -11.51 20.38
N VAL A 472 -17.27 -11.70 20.99
CA VAL A 472 -18.01 -12.96 21.07
C VAL A 472 -19.37 -12.81 20.45
N GLY A 473 -19.71 -13.68 19.51
CA GLY A 473 -20.99 -13.68 18.81
C GLY A 473 -20.86 -14.26 17.40
N ALA A 474 -22.00 -14.46 16.74
CA ALA A 474 -22.03 -14.88 15.35
C ALA A 474 -21.27 -13.85 14.47
N SER A 475 -20.59 -14.34 13.46
CA SER A 475 -19.92 -13.47 12.49
C SER A 475 -20.99 -12.78 11.63
N PRO A 476 -21.07 -11.43 11.62
CA PRO A 476 -21.95 -10.76 10.67
C PRO A 476 -21.48 -10.99 9.24
N ALA A 477 -22.38 -10.87 8.28
CA ALA A 477 -22.01 -10.90 6.88
C ALA A 477 -21.07 -9.72 6.55
N ILE A 478 -19.92 -10.03 5.97
CA ILE A 478 -19.02 -9.01 5.44
C ILE A 478 -19.52 -8.67 4.04
N PRO A 479 -19.64 -7.39 3.67
CA PRO A 479 -20.03 -7.01 2.33
C PRO A 479 -19.06 -7.59 1.30
N VAL A 480 -19.54 -8.42 0.41
CA VAL A 480 -18.79 -8.84 -0.78
C VAL A 480 -19.18 -7.91 -1.90
N THR A 481 -18.29 -7.06 -2.35
CA THR A 481 -18.56 -6.16 -3.46
C THR A 481 -18.36 -6.90 -4.77
N SER A 482 -19.43 -7.36 -5.39
CA SER A 482 -19.45 -7.61 -6.84
C SER A 482 -19.69 -6.28 -7.52
N ARG A 483 -18.64 -5.58 -7.95
CA ARG A 483 -18.74 -4.23 -8.50
C ARG A 483 -18.38 -4.23 -9.99
N TYR A 484 -19.05 -3.35 -10.75
CA TYR A 484 -18.55 -2.92 -12.04
C TYR A 484 -17.34 -2.00 -11.80
N GLU A 485 -16.27 -2.21 -12.54
CA GLU A 485 -15.16 -1.26 -12.60
C GLU A 485 -15.67 0.04 -13.27
N ASP A 486 -15.67 1.12 -12.54
CA ASP A 486 -16.17 2.43 -12.98
C ASP A 486 -15.05 3.46 -13.22
N ASP A 487 -13.79 3.10 -12.92
CA ASP A 487 -12.67 3.92 -13.30
C ASP A 487 -12.53 3.99 -14.83
N THR A 488 -12.51 5.21 -15.34
CA THR A 488 -12.54 5.45 -16.79
C THR A 488 -11.34 4.84 -17.51
N LEU A 489 -10.14 4.93 -16.92
CA LEU A 489 -8.91 4.40 -17.54
C LEU A 489 -8.92 2.88 -17.55
N LEU A 490 -9.24 2.25 -16.42
CA LEU A 490 -9.35 0.79 -16.31
C LEU A 490 -10.41 0.24 -17.25
N ALA A 491 -11.58 0.87 -17.29
CA ALA A 491 -12.67 0.48 -18.19
C ALA A 491 -12.26 0.61 -19.68
N GLN A 492 -11.53 1.67 -20.04
CA GLN A 492 -10.99 1.83 -21.41
C GLN A 492 -9.98 0.73 -21.76
N TYR A 493 -9.07 0.38 -20.85
CA TYR A 493 -8.11 -0.69 -21.07
C TYR A 493 -8.76 -2.08 -21.03
N ALA A 494 -9.77 -2.31 -20.18
CA ALA A 494 -10.58 -3.54 -20.22
C ALA A 494 -11.27 -3.72 -21.57
N GLU A 495 -11.90 -2.66 -22.12
CA GLU A 495 -12.50 -2.67 -23.44
C GLU A 495 -11.46 -2.85 -24.56
N PHE A 496 -10.29 -2.19 -24.46
CA PHE A 496 -9.21 -2.30 -25.43
C PHE A 496 -8.64 -3.71 -25.49
N HIS A 497 -8.50 -4.36 -24.34
CA HIS A 497 -7.94 -5.73 -24.27
C HIS A 497 -8.97 -6.82 -24.57
N TYR A 498 -10.18 -6.68 -24.05
CA TYR A 498 -11.15 -7.78 -24.03
C TYR A 498 -12.47 -7.47 -24.72
N GLY A 499 -12.73 -6.20 -25.04
CA GLY A 499 -14.00 -5.76 -25.61
C GLY A 499 -14.07 -5.90 -27.12
N ARG A 500 -14.82 -5.01 -27.74
CA ARG A 500 -15.13 -5.04 -29.17
C ARG A 500 -14.01 -4.44 -30.00
N SER A 501 -13.84 -4.95 -31.22
CA SER A 501 -13.07 -4.26 -32.26
C SER A 501 -13.86 -3.08 -32.83
N TYR A 502 -13.17 -1.98 -33.11
CA TYR A 502 -13.71 -0.76 -33.68
C TYR A 502 -13.06 -0.47 -35.03
N PHE A 503 -13.84 0.05 -35.96
CA PHE A 503 -13.38 0.46 -37.31
C PHE A 503 -12.65 -0.64 -38.08
N ASP A 504 -13.07 -1.90 -37.92
CA ASP A 504 -12.48 -3.09 -38.53
C ASP A 504 -10.98 -3.29 -38.17
N VAL A 505 -10.51 -2.62 -37.06
CA VAL A 505 -9.17 -2.82 -36.52
C VAL A 505 -9.17 -4.02 -35.60
N PRO A 506 -8.29 -5.05 -35.84
CA PRO A 506 -8.18 -6.21 -34.97
C PRO A 506 -7.82 -5.85 -33.53
N ASN A 507 -8.11 -6.76 -32.59
CA ASN A 507 -7.67 -6.62 -31.21
C ASN A 507 -6.13 -6.58 -31.17
N PHE A 508 -5.57 -5.48 -30.64
CA PHE A 508 -4.13 -5.25 -30.66
C PHE A 508 -3.34 -6.24 -29.79
N PRO A 509 -3.69 -6.49 -28.51
CA PRO A 509 -3.05 -7.52 -27.69
C PRO A 509 -3.00 -8.90 -28.35
N GLU A 510 -4.09 -9.33 -28.98
CA GLU A 510 -4.17 -10.58 -29.72
C GLU A 510 -3.25 -10.57 -30.96
N ALA A 511 -3.21 -9.47 -31.69
CA ALA A 511 -2.33 -9.32 -32.87
C ALA A 511 -0.84 -9.36 -32.48
N ILE A 512 -0.46 -8.71 -31.37
CA ILE A 512 0.91 -8.76 -30.83
C ILE A 512 1.29 -10.19 -30.42
N ALA A 513 0.42 -10.87 -29.67
CA ALA A 513 0.66 -12.27 -29.29
C ALA A 513 0.81 -13.17 -30.53
N HIS A 514 0.00 -12.97 -31.54
CA HIS A 514 0.10 -13.74 -32.81
C HIS A 514 1.45 -13.52 -33.51
N ILE A 515 1.92 -12.27 -33.62
CA ILE A 515 3.23 -11.95 -34.19
C ILE A 515 4.36 -12.59 -33.37
N ALA A 516 4.25 -12.55 -32.03
CA ALA A 516 5.22 -13.17 -31.16
C ALA A 516 5.26 -14.70 -31.33
N LEU A 517 4.10 -15.34 -31.43
CA LEU A 517 3.98 -16.78 -31.66
C LEU A 517 4.48 -17.21 -33.05
N GLU A 518 4.29 -16.37 -34.07
CA GLU A 518 4.91 -16.56 -35.39
C GLU A 518 6.44 -16.54 -35.32
N ALA A 519 6.99 -15.57 -34.56
CA ALA A 519 8.44 -15.46 -34.35
C ALA A 519 9.01 -16.66 -33.56
N MET A 520 8.19 -17.36 -32.76
CA MET A 520 8.53 -18.54 -31.98
C MET A 520 8.24 -19.87 -32.69
N GLN A 521 7.90 -19.87 -34.00
CA GLN A 521 7.38 -21.04 -34.70
C GLN A 521 8.22 -22.34 -34.52
N ASP A 522 9.55 -22.18 -34.48
CA ASP A 522 10.51 -23.30 -34.39
C ASP A 522 11.27 -23.31 -33.03
N GLN A 523 10.76 -22.61 -32.02
CA GLN A 523 11.41 -22.45 -30.70
C GLN A 523 10.59 -23.14 -29.59
N PRO A 524 11.23 -23.53 -28.49
CA PRO A 524 10.54 -23.96 -27.28
C PRO A 524 9.57 -22.87 -26.74
N ARG A 525 8.50 -23.29 -26.10
CA ARG A 525 7.50 -22.38 -25.49
C ARG A 525 7.32 -22.69 -24.01
N HIS A 526 8.43 -22.68 -23.26
CA HIS A 526 8.35 -22.95 -21.83
C HIS A 526 7.94 -21.70 -21.07
N ARG A 527 8.68 -20.59 -21.23
CA ARG A 527 8.46 -19.38 -20.45
C ARG A 527 8.34 -18.13 -21.31
N ALA A 528 7.30 -17.33 -21.09
CA ALA A 528 7.15 -16.03 -21.73
C ALA A 528 6.99 -14.92 -20.68
N LEU A 529 7.53 -13.73 -20.99
CA LEU A 529 7.40 -12.53 -20.17
C LEU A 529 6.73 -11.42 -20.99
N ASP A 530 5.63 -10.88 -20.47
CA ASP A 530 4.88 -9.77 -21.06
C ASP A 530 5.08 -8.54 -20.19
N ILE A 531 5.92 -7.59 -20.62
CA ILE A 531 6.30 -6.40 -19.86
C ILE A 531 5.47 -5.21 -20.32
N GLY A 532 4.80 -4.52 -19.39
CA GLY A 532 3.77 -3.54 -19.67
C GLY A 532 2.49 -4.23 -20.12
N CYS A 533 2.13 -5.33 -19.45
CA CYS A 533 1.02 -6.21 -19.81
C CYS A 533 -0.36 -5.56 -19.65
N ALA A 534 -0.45 -4.41 -18.99
CA ALA A 534 -1.69 -3.75 -18.59
C ALA A 534 -2.66 -4.76 -17.95
N VAL A 535 -3.83 -4.98 -18.52
CA VAL A 535 -4.83 -5.93 -17.98
C VAL A 535 -4.69 -7.36 -18.56
N GLY A 536 -3.54 -7.72 -19.13
CA GLY A 536 -3.06 -9.10 -19.32
C GLY A 536 -3.55 -9.87 -20.57
N ARG A 537 -4.24 -9.27 -21.53
CA ARG A 537 -4.75 -10.05 -22.69
C ARG A 537 -3.65 -10.72 -23.50
N THR A 538 -2.53 -10.04 -23.77
CA THR A 538 -1.38 -10.64 -24.49
C THR A 538 -0.86 -11.86 -23.75
N SER A 539 -0.73 -11.80 -22.43
CA SER A 539 -0.27 -12.91 -21.59
C SER A 539 -1.18 -14.14 -21.73
N PHE A 540 -2.51 -13.97 -21.67
CA PHE A 540 -3.46 -15.08 -21.89
C PHE A 540 -3.35 -15.66 -23.31
N GLU A 541 -3.15 -14.82 -24.33
CA GLU A 541 -3.00 -15.28 -25.71
C GLU A 541 -1.70 -16.08 -25.92
N LEU A 542 -0.62 -15.69 -25.26
CA LEU A 542 0.63 -16.44 -25.27
C LEU A 542 0.46 -17.82 -24.61
N ALA A 543 -0.23 -17.87 -23.45
CA ALA A 543 -0.55 -19.13 -22.79
C ALA A 543 -1.44 -20.03 -23.68
N ARG A 544 -2.48 -19.46 -24.32
CA ARG A 544 -3.30 -20.17 -25.32
C ARG A 544 -2.45 -20.68 -26.48
N GLY A 545 -1.41 -19.94 -26.86
CA GLY A 545 -0.44 -20.30 -27.90
C GLY A 545 0.52 -21.41 -27.48
N GLY A 546 0.41 -21.97 -26.27
CA GLY A 546 1.14 -23.15 -25.81
C GLY A 546 2.38 -22.87 -24.97
N PHE A 547 2.51 -21.69 -24.36
CA PHE A 547 3.50 -21.44 -23.30
C PHE A 547 3.07 -22.12 -22.00
N ASP A 548 4.03 -22.78 -21.34
CA ASP A 548 3.79 -23.49 -20.07
C ASP A 548 3.66 -22.51 -18.89
N ASP A 549 4.41 -21.39 -18.92
CA ASP A 549 4.48 -20.36 -17.89
C ASP A 549 4.55 -18.97 -18.54
N VAL A 550 3.59 -18.12 -18.27
CA VAL A 550 3.54 -16.74 -18.79
C VAL A 550 3.45 -15.78 -17.61
N THR A 551 4.43 -14.91 -17.51
CA THR A 551 4.48 -13.85 -16.49
C THR A 551 4.11 -12.52 -17.13
N GLY A 552 3.07 -11.86 -16.65
CA GLY A 552 2.72 -10.48 -17.01
C GLY A 552 3.22 -9.51 -15.93
N ILE A 553 3.88 -8.43 -16.35
CA ILE A 553 4.37 -7.38 -15.43
C ILE A 553 3.86 -6.04 -15.90
N ASP A 554 3.30 -5.25 -14.98
CA ASP A 554 2.95 -3.85 -15.21
C ASP A 554 3.32 -2.99 -14.01
N PHE A 555 3.61 -1.70 -14.25
CA PHE A 555 3.90 -0.74 -13.19
C PHE A 555 2.64 -0.40 -12.38
N SER A 556 1.47 -0.40 -13.03
CA SER A 556 0.19 -0.07 -12.41
C SER A 556 -0.38 -1.25 -11.63
N ALA A 557 -0.42 -1.12 -10.31
CA ALA A 557 -1.10 -2.10 -9.44
C ALA A 557 -2.58 -2.28 -9.81
N ARG A 558 -3.24 -1.23 -10.32
CA ARG A 558 -4.65 -1.27 -10.71
C ARG A 558 -4.88 -2.17 -11.92
N PHE A 559 -4.01 -2.11 -12.91
CA PHE A 559 -4.07 -3.00 -14.08
C PHE A 559 -3.81 -4.45 -13.68
N ILE A 560 -2.83 -4.68 -12.82
CA ILE A 560 -2.50 -6.02 -12.30
C ILE A 560 -3.67 -6.59 -11.50
N ASN A 561 -4.32 -5.80 -10.63
CA ASN A 561 -5.48 -6.26 -9.87
C ASN A 561 -6.64 -6.69 -10.79
N LEU A 562 -6.89 -5.96 -11.88
CA LEU A 562 -7.93 -6.35 -12.84
C LEU A 562 -7.55 -7.62 -13.61
N ALA A 563 -6.27 -7.79 -13.96
CA ALA A 563 -5.75 -9.03 -14.57
C ALA A 563 -5.87 -10.22 -13.59
N ASP A 564 -5.53 -10.02 -12.32
CA ASP A 564 -5.69 -11.03 -11.26
C ASP A 564 -7.17 -11.37 -10.99
N GLU A 565 -8.07 -10.40 -11.10
CA GLU A 565 -9.53 -10.66 -11.00
C GLU A 565 -9.98 -11.63 -12.10
N LEU A 566 -9.51 -11.43 -13.33
CA LEU A 566 -9.76 -12.37 -14.43
C LEU A 566 -9.22 -13.77 -14.15
N VAL A 567 -8.01 -13.89 -13.60
CA VAL A 567 -7.44 -15.18 -13.19
C VAL A 567 -8.30 -15.87 -12.14
N ASN A 568 -8.72 -15.12 -11.11
CA ASN A 568 -9.42 -15.68 -9.94
C ASN A 568 -10.92 -15.92 -10.16
N GLN A 569 -11.59 -15.04 -10.93
CA GLN A 569 -13.05 -15.07 -11.10
C GLN A 569 -13.48 -15.55 -12.49
N GLY A 570 -12.56 -15.52 -13.46
CA GLY A 570 -12.85 -15.88 -14.84
C GLY A 570 -13.68 -14.84 -15.60
N LEU A 571 -14.01 -13.70 -14.97
CA LEU A 571 -14.80 -12.63 -15.56
C LEU A 571 -14.47 -11.26 -14.93
N ILE A 572 -14.69 -10.21 -15.71
CA ILE A 572 -14.67 -8.81 -15.25
C ILE A 572 -15.91 -8.07 -15.73
N ARG A 573 -16.28 -7.03 -14.95
CA ARG A 573 -17.37 -6.12 -15.29
C ARG A 573 -16.85 -4.69 -15.24
N TYR A 574 -17.19 -3.90 -16.27
CA TYR A 574 -16.74 -2.50 -16.34
C TYR A 574 -17.79 -1.61 -17.01
N ALA A 575 -17.73 -0.32 -16.71
CA ALA A 575 -18.64 0.69 -17.22
C ALA A 575 -17.89 1.64 -18.18
N LEU A 576 -18.39 1.78 -19.40
CA LEU A 576 -17.83 2.65 -20.42
C LEU A 576 -18.63 3.94 -20.51
N THR A 577 -17.95 5.07 -20.51
CA THR A 577 -18.57 6.36 -20.78
C THR A 577 -19.11 6.42 -22.21
N ASP A 578 -20.36 6.77 -22.38
CA ASP A 578 -21.01 6.97 -23.68
C ASP A 578 -21.09 8.46 -24.01
N GLU A 579 -21.76 9.24 -23.15
CA GLU A 579 -21.96 10.68 -23.36
C GLU A 579 -22.26 11.36 -22.00
N GLY A 580 -21.41 12.25 -21.53
CA GLY A 580 -21.57 12.87 -20.20
C GLY A 580 -21.61 11.83 -19.10
N ASP A 581 -22.71 11.78 -18.33
CA ASP A 581 -22.91 10.81 -17.25
C ASP A 581 -23.55 9.48 -17.72
N LEU A 582 -23.80 9.33 -19.03
CA LEU A 582 -24.37 8.10 -19.57
C LEU A 582 -23.27 7.05 -19.78
N GLN A 583 -23.56 5.84 -19.32
CA GLN A 583 -22.62 4.71 -19.37
C GLN A 583 -23.23 3.45 -19.99
N SER A 584 -22.40 2.66 -20.63
CA SER A 584 -22.71 1.29 -21.07
C SER A 584 -21.99 0.29 -20.21
N PHE A 585 -22.70 -0.69 -19.68
CA PHE A 585 -22.12 -1.75 -18.85
C PHE A 585 -21.67 -2.94 -19.71
N ARG A 586 -20.53 -3.50 -19.39
CA ARG A 586 -19.91 -4.65 -20.05
C ARG A 586 -19.59 -5.74 -19.03
N GLU A 587 -19.72 -6.96 -19.48
CA GLU A 587 -19.23 -8.16 -18.82
C GLU A 587 -18.41 -8.96 -19.85
N VAL A 588 -17.22 -9.35 -19.45
CA VAL A 588 -16.34 -10.19 -20.27
C VAL A 588 -15.93 -11.40 -19.44
N SER A 589 -16.04 -12.57 -20.06
CA SER A 589 -15.67 -13.85 -19.46
C SER A 589 -14.57 -14.52 -20.25
N LEU A 590 -13.57 -15.10 -19.57
CA LEU A 590 -12.51 -15.89 -20.21
C LEU A 590 -13.07 -17.09 -20.98
N VAL A 591 -14.16 -17.69 -20.50
CA VAL A 591 -14.87 -18.78 -21.21
C VAL A 591 -15.37 -18.32 -22.58
N GLN A 592 -16.00 -17.14 -22.66
CA GLN A 592 -16.47 -16.58 -23.93
C GLN A 592 -15.35 -16.29 -24.93
N LEU A 593 -14.15 -15.99 -24.41
CA LEU A 593 -12.95 -15.74 -25.22
C LEU A 593 -12.14 -17.01 -25.51
N GLY A 594 -12.49 -18.15 -24.92
CA GLY A 594 -11.74 -19.41 -25.05
C GLY A 594 -10.36 -19.34 -24.37
N LEU A 595 -10.24 -18.59 -23.27
CA LEU A 595 -9.00 -18.36 -22.53
C LEU A 595 -9.03 -19.02 -21.13
N ASP A 596 -10.13 -19.62 -20.73
CA ASP A 596 -10.33 -20.24 -19.43
C ASP A 596 -9.39 -21.46 -19.19
N ALA A 597 -9.06 -22.18 -20.24
CA ALA A 597 -8.20 -23.36 -20.17
C ALA A 597 -6.73 -23.04 -19.83
N CYS A 598 -6.28 -21.79 -20.03
CA CYS A 598 -4.89 -21.37 -19.82
C CYS A 598 -4.68 -20.49 -18.57
N VAL A 599 -5.69 -20.33 -17.74
CA VAL A 599 -5.59 -19.51 -16.52
C VAL A 599 -4.48 -19.99 -15.56
N SER A 600 -4.28 -21.30 -15.44
CA SER A 600 -3.21 -21.88 -14.61
C SER A 600 -1.78 -21.62 -15.12
N ASN A 601 -1.65 -21.14 -16.35
CA ASN A 601 -0.36 -20.90 -17.00
C ASN A 601 0.04 -19.40 -16.96
N VAL A 602 -0.80 -18.54 -16.38
CA VAL A 602 -0.57 -17.10 -16.37
C VAL A 602 -0.49 -16.58 -14.94
N SER A 603 0.49 -15.72 -14.69
CA SER A 603 0.64 -15.01 -13.42
C SER A 603 0.92 -13.53 -13.67
N PHE A 604 0.41 -12.65 -12.80
CA PHE A 604 0.58 -11.21 -12.93
C PHE A 604 1.26 -10.60 -11.72
N TRP A 605 2.15 -9.62 -11.98
CA TRP A 605 2.98 -8.99 -10.96
C TRP A 605 3.12 -7.51 -11.20
N GLN A 606 3.03 -6.73 -10.15
CA GLN A 606 3.43 -5.32 -10.24
C GLN A 606 4.96 -5.23 -10.30
N GLY A 607 5.50 -4.46 -11.24
CA GLY A 607 6.94 -4.31 -11.38
C GLY A 607 7.38 -3.16 -12.28
N ASP A 608 8.65 -2.78 -12.15
CA ASP A 608 9.27 -1.73 -12.93
C ASP A 608 10.12 -2.34 -14.06
N ALA A 609 9.75 -2.07 -15.30
CA ALA A 609 10.46 -2.56 -16.49
C ALA A 609 11.93 -2.12 -16.55
N CYS A 610 12.27 -0.95 -15.98
CA CYS A 610 13.64 -0.48 -15.87
C CYS A 610 14.43 -1.12 -14.72
N ASN A 611 13.78 -1.98 -13.93
CA ASN A 611 14.38 -2.58 -12.75
C ASN A 611 13.75 -3.94 -12.43
N LEU A 612 13.78 -4.85 -13.43
CA LEU A 612 13.22 -6.19 -13.30
C LEU A 612 13.95 -6.99 -12.23
N LYS A 613 13.20 -7.74 -11.43
CA LYS A 613 13.76 -8.66 -10.42
C LYS A 613 14.58 -9.77 -11.10
N GLU A 614 15.58 -10.32 -10.39
CA GLU A 614 16.46 -11.36 -10.93
C GLU A 614 15.73 -12.67 -11.28
N LEU A 615 14.61 -12.95 -10.59
CA LEU A 615 13.77 -14.14 -10.90
C LEU A 615 13.21 -14.12 -12.32
N HIS A 616 13.03 -12.92 -12.88
CA HIS A 616 12.56 -12.76 -14.26
C HIS A 616 13.71 -12.97 -15.23
N SER A 617 14.16 -14.21 -15.38
CA SER A 617 15.22 -14.67 -16.26
C SER A 617 14.82 -15.95 -16.99
N ASP A 618 15.61 -16.35 -17.96
CA ASP A 618 15.48 -17.61 -18.71
C ASP A 618 14.16 -17.74 -19.48
N TYR A 619 13.69 -16.63 -20.07
CA TYR A 619 12.51 -16.63 -20.91
C TYR A 619 12.85 -16.98 -22.37
N ASP A 620 12.00 -17.81 -22.99
CA ASP A 620 12.08 -18.12 -24.42
C ASP A 620 11.57 -16.94 -25.26
N LEU A 621 10.60 -16.18 -24.70
CA LEU A 621 9.97 -15.02 -25.33
C LEU A 621 9.84 -13.87 -24.32
N VAL A 622 10.18 -12.66 -24.76
CA VAL A 622 9.80 -11.43 -24.07
C VAL A 622 9.03 -10.52 -25.02
N VAL A 623 7.91 -9.99 -24.55
CA VAL A 623 7.08 -9.01 -25.25
C VAL A 623 7.09 -7.70 -24.46
N ALA A 624 7.28 -6.58 -25.17
CA ALA A 624 7.19 -5.23 -24.62
C ALA A 624 6.36 -4.35 -25.57
N ALA A 625 5.04 -4.31 -25.34
CA ALA A 625 4.10 -3.67 -26.26
C ALA A 625 3.69 -2.28 -25.73
N ASN A 626 3.91 -1.23 -26.54
CA ASN A 626 3.62 0.18 -26.24
C ASN A 626 4.24 0.67 -24.93
N LEU A 627 5.44 0.14 -24.61
CA LEU A 627 6.14 0.37 -23.36
C LEU A 627 7.34 1.30 -23.50
N ILE A 628 8.17 1.11 -24.55
CA ILE A 628 9.51 1.73 -24.64
C ILE A 628 9.48 3.27 -24.59
N ASP A 629 8.44 3.90 -25.11
CA ASP A 629 8.23 5.35 -25.14
C ASP A 629 7.46 5.88 -23.89
N ARG A 630 7.29 5.00 -22.90
CA ARG A 630 6.68 5.29 -21.58
C ARG A 630 7.65 5.10 -20.41
N LEU A 631 8.82 4.56 -20.67
CA LEU A 631 9.85 4.31 -19.66
C LEU A 631 10.61 5.60 -19.34
N TYR A 632 10.92 5.78 -18.06
CA TYR A 632 11.75 6.91 -17.62
C TYR A 632 13.24 6.75 -18.03
N ASP A 633 13.70 5.53 -18.27
CA ASP A 633 15.05 5.21 -18.74
C ASP A 633 15.05 3.99 -19.72
N PRO A 634 14.67 4.20 -20.98
CA PRO A 634 14.63 3.11 -21.97
C PRO A 634 15.99 2.51 -22.28
N ASP A 635 17.10 3.25 -22.16
CA ASP A 635 18.44 2.71 -22.31
C ASP A 635 18.74 1.63 -21.26
N LYS A 636 18.32 1.88 -20.00
CA LYS A 636 18.49 0.92 -18.90
C LYS A 636 17.70 -0.38 -19.16
N PHE A 637 16.47 -0.26 -19.65
CA PHE A 637 15.66 -1.41 -20.05
C PHE A 637 16.36 -2.23 -21.17
N LEU A 638 16.83 -1.57 -22.21
CA LEU A 638 17.50 -2.25 -23.32
C LEU A 638 18.83 -2.92 -22.92
N ALA A 639 19.55 -2.32 -22.00
CA ALA A 639 20.81 -2.88 -21.48
C ALA A 639 20.58 -4.15 -20.62
N ASP A 640 19.44 -4.26 -19.93
CA ASP A 640 19.13 -5.38 -19.04
C ASP A 640 18.40 -6.54 -19.76
N ILE A 641 17.58 -6.24 -20.77
CA ILE A 641 16.65 -7.22 -21.35
C ILE A 641 17.34 -8.44 -21.96
N GLY A 642 18.58 -8.29 -22.42
CA GLY A 642 19.39 -9.39 -22.92
C GLY A 642 19.63 -10.48 -21.88
N SER A 643 19.79 -10.10 -20.61
CA SER A 643 20.01 -11.04 -19.50
C SER A 643 18.78 -11.88 -19.16
N ARG A 644 17.59 -11.47 -19.61
CA ARG A 644 16.31 -12.07 -19.27
C ARG A 644 15.89 -13.18 -20.24
N ILE A 645 16.53 -13.25 -21.40
CA ILE A 645 16.13 -14.13 -22.49
C ILE A 645 17.21 -15.20 -22.71
N VAL A 646 16.82 -16.44 -22.92
CA VAL A 646 17.75 -17.54 -23.24
C VAL A 646 18.41 -17.34 -24.62
N SER A 647 19.59 -17.93 -24.85
CA SER A 647 20.20 -17.89 -26.18
C SER A 647 19.28 -18.53 -27.23
N GLY A 648 19.06 -17.85 -28.33
CA GLY A 648 18.09 -18.23 -29.36
C GLY A 648 16.65 -17.79 -29.13
N GLY A 649 16.34 -17.28 -27.91
CA GLY A 649 15.02 -16.74 -27.60
C GLY A 649 14.69 -15.44 -28.32
N VAL A 650 13.48 -14.97 -28.20
CA VAL A 650 12.93 -13.87 -29.01
C VAL A 650 12.49 -12.69 -28.10
N LEU A 651 12.82 -11.48 -28.53
CA LEU A 651 12.31 -10.23 -28.00
C LEU A 651 11.40 -9.57 -29.02
N VAL A 652 10.18 -9.20 -28.63
CA VAL A 652 9.22 -8.44 -29.45
C VAL A 652 8.99 -7.09 -28.83
N ILE A 653 9.25 -6.01 -29.56
CA ILE A 653 9.00 -4.64 -29.13
C ILE A 653 7.99 -4.02 -30.10
N ALA A 654 6.90 -3.48 -29.54
CA ALA A 654 5.94 -2.68 -30.27
C ALA A 654 5.91 -1.27 -29.69
N SER A 655 5.89 -0.23 -30.53
CA SER A 655 5.75 1.15 -30.04
C SER A 655 5.24 2.08 -31.13
N PRO A 656 4.38 3.06 -30.79
CA PRO A 656 4.01 4.15 -31.68
C PRO A 656 5.06 5.27 -31.73
N TYR A 657 6.13 5.15 -30.90
CA TYR A 657 7.21 6.14 -30.78
C TYR A 657 6.72 7.56 -30.44
N THR A 658 5.67 7.64 -29.61
CA THR A 658 5.10 8.90 -29.13
C THR A 658 5.84 9.38 -27.89
N TRP A 659 7.08 9.83 -28.07
CA TRP A 659 7.91 10.34 -26.98
C TRP A 659 7.27 11.56 -26.33
N LEU A 660 7.03 11.50 -25.01
CA LEU A 660 6.48 12.58 -24.19
C LEU A 660 7.39 12.83 -23.00
N GLU A 661 7.70 14.09 -22.72
CA GLU A 661 8.61 14.47 -21.61
C GLU A 661 8.02 14.14 -20.23
N GLU A 662 6.70 13.97 -20.11
CA GLU A 662 6.03 13.52 -18.89
C GLU A 662 6.39 12.08 -18.49
N HIS A 663 6.73 11.22 -19.46
CA HIS A 663 7.14 9.84 -19.21
C HIS A 663 8.65 9.67 -19.31
N THR A 664 9.23 10.11 -20.42
CA THR A 664 10.64 9.94 -20.74
C THR A 664 11.30 11.30 -20.89
N PRO A 665 12.28 11.67 -20.05
CA PRO A 665 13.04 12.90 -20.21
C PRO A 665 13.63 13.00 -21.63
N ARG A 666 13.62 14.18 -22.24
CA ARG A 666 14.07 14.36 -23.62
C ARG A 666 15.51 13.88 -23.86
N SER A 667 16.37 13.96 -22.87
CA SER A 667 17.75 13.46 -22.93
C SER A 667 17.86 11.93 -23.00
N LYS A 668 16.75 11.23 -22.73
CA LYS A 668 16.64 9.78 -22.75
C LYS A 668 15.85 9.24 -23.94
N TRP A 669 15.34 10.11 -24.82
CA TRP A 669 14.68 9.66 -26.03
C TRP A 669 15.66 8.87 -26.90
N LEU A 670 15.32 7.66 -27.25
CA LEU A 670 16.19 6.79 -28.07
C LEU A 670 16.35 7.34 -29.49
N GLY A 671 15.33 7.97 -30.05
CA GLY A 671 15.33 8.49 -31.41
C GLY A 671 14.29 9.59 -31.60
N GLY A 672 13.97 9.93 -32.86
CA GLY A 672 13.03 10.97 -33.21
C GLY A 672 13.68 12.36 -33.29
N TYR A 673 15.00 12.40 -33.46
CA TYR A 673 15.79 13.65 -33.60
C TYR A 673 16.82 13.53 -34.75
N LYS A 674 17.59 14.58 -34.96
CA LYS A 674 18.70 14.58 -35.93
C LYS A 674 20.02 14.28 -35.21
N LYS A 675 20.72 13.21 -35.61
CA LYS A 675 22.06 12.84 -35.14
C LYS A 675 23.05 13.19 -36.25
N ALA A 676 24.01 14.07 -36.00
CA ALA A 676 24.98 14.55 -37.00
C ALA A 676 24.33 15.14 -38.27
N GLY A 677 23.15 15.74 -38.17
CA GLY A 677 22.43 16.35 -39.27
C GLY A 677 21.45 15.40 -40.00
N GLU A 678 21.58 14.11 -39.82
CA GLU A 678 20.76 13.08 -40.45
C GLU A 678 19.59 12.65 -39.53
N ARG A 679 18.54 12.13 -40.15
CA ARG A 679 17.37 11.58 -39.45
C ARG A 679 17.81 10.35 -38.64
N TYR A 680 17.54 10.32 -37.33
CA TYR A 680 17.81 9.21 -36.45
C TYR A 680 16.49 8.77 -35.80
N THR A 681 16.02 7.58 -36.18
CA THR A 681 14.74 7.05 -35.75
C THR A 681 14.91 6.21 -34.47
N THR A 682 13.83 5.92 -33.76
CA THR A 682 13.84 5.00 -32.63
C THR A 682 14.24 3.59 -33.08
N TYR A 683 13.85 3.16 -34.27
CA TYR A 683 14.29 1.87 -34.83
C TYR A 683 15.82 1.79 -35.04
N ASP A 684 16.45 2.88 -35.51
CA ASP A 684 17.93 2.95 -35.65
C ASP A 684 18.59 2.80 -34.27
N ALA A 685 18.05 3.44 -33.26
CA ALA A 685 18.55 3.33 -31.89
C ALA A 685 18.34 1.94 -31.28
N LEU A 686 17.18 1.31 -31.50
CA LEU A 686 16.95 -0.07 -31.08
C LEU A 686 17.97 -1.02 -31.73
N ALA A 687 18.23 -0.86 -33.06
CA ALA A 687 19.20 -1.66 -33.78
C ALA A 687 20.63 -1.45 -33.23
N GLU A 688 21.01 -0.22 -32.87
CA GLU A 688 22.33 0.08 -32.28
C GLU A 688 22.44 -0.54 -30.84
N ASN A 689 21.46 -0.31 -29.98
CA ASN A 689 21.49 -0.72 -28.58
C ASN A 689 21.40 -2.25 -28.40
N LEU A 690 20.62 -2.92 -29.24
CA LEU A 690 20.43 -4.37 -29.17
C LEU A 690 21.50 -5.16 -29.91
N ALA A 691 22.37 -4.52 -30.72
CA ALA A 691 23.33 -5.19 -31.60
C ALA A 691 24.31 -6.14 -30.91
N ALA A 692 24.64 -5.89 -29.63
CA ALA A 692 25.53 -6.75 -28.85
C ALA A 692 24.94 -8.14 -28.62
N ASP A 693 23.68 -8.21 -28.24
CA ASP A 693 23.02 -9.41 -27.76
C ASP A 693 22.02 -9.99 -28.74
N PHE A 694 21.52 -9.19 -29.69
CA PHE A 694 20.44 -9.58 -30.59
C PHE A 694 20.76 -9.35 -32.08
N VAL A 695 20.00 -10.03 -32.92
CA VAL A 695 19.93 -9.75 -34.35
C VAL A 695 18.48 -9.49 -34.75
N PRO A 696 18.20 -8.54 -35.67
CA PRO A 696 16.86 -8.34 -36.18
C PRO A 696 16.31 -9.64 -36.80
N PHE A 697 15.05 -9.93 -36.50
CA PHE A 697 14.34 -11.11 -36.99
C PHE A 697 13.07 -10.70 -37.73
N GLY A 698 13.06 -10.91 -39.06
CA GLY A 698 11.99 -10.42 -39.91
C GLY A 698 12.08 -8.93 -40.22
N GLN A 699 11.04 -8.40 -40.85
CA GLN A 699 10.90 -6.99 -41.19
C GLN A 699 9.96 -6.33 -40.16
N PRO A 700 10.17 -5.04 -39.79
CA PRO A 700 9.22 -4.30 -38.96
C PRO A 700 7.81 -4.32 -39.59
N ARG A 701 6.79 -4.43 -38.72
CA ARG A 701 5.36 -4.46 -39.14
C ARG A 701 4.61 -3.35 -38.45
N ASP A 702 3.74 -2.66 -39.16
CA ASP A 702 2.82 -1.69 -38.60
C ASP A 702 1.53 -2.38 -38.13
N VAL A 703 1.16 -2.21 -36.89
CA VAL A 703 -0.04 -2.77 -36.27
C VAL A 703 -0.91 -1.64 -35.74
N PRO A 704 -2.09 -1.40 -36.34
CA PRO A 704 -3.00 -0.38 -35.84
C PRO A 704 -3.71 -0.84 -34.56
N PHE A 705 -4.13 0.13 -33.74
CA PHE A 705 -4.99 -0.12 -32.58
C PHE A 705 -5.93 1.05 -32.34
N VAL A 706 -7.03 0.77 -31.64
CA VAL A 706 -8.05 1.74 -31.31
C VAL A 706 -8.43 1.63 -29.84
N ILE A 707 -8.28 2.73 -29.11
CA ILE A 707 -8.79 2.85 -27.72
C ILE A 707 -10.05 3.71 -27.76
N ARG A 708 -11.16 3.18 -27.20
CA ARG A 708 -12.41 3.92 -27.07
C ARG A 708 -12.36 4.80 -25.83
N GLU A 709 -12.56 6.10 -25.98
CA GLU A 709 -12.70 7.03 -24.86
C GLU A 709 -14.20 7.28 -24.50
N THR A 710 -15.04 7.50 -25.53
CA THR A 710 -16.49 7.60 -25.37
C THR A 710 -17.18 6.86 -26.54
N ALA A 711 -18.52 6.87 -26.58
CA ALA A 711 -19.24 6.28 -27.73
C ALA A 711 -18.89 6.92 -29.09
N ARG A 712 -18.30 8.14 -29.09
CA ARG A 712 -18.00 8.90 -30.31
C ARG A 712 -16.56 9.41 -30.39
N LYS A 713 -15.73 9.17 -29.36
CA LYS A 713 -14.32 9.57 -29.32
C LYS A 713 -13.43 8.35 -29.20
N PHE A 714 -12.44 8.26 -30.11
CA PHE A 714 -11.52 7.15 -30.19
C PHE A 714 -10.11 7.66 -30.46
N GLN A 715 -9.13 7.00 -29.87
CA GLN A 715 -7.72 7.16 -30.26
C GLN A 715 -7.40 6.05 -31.27
N HIS A 716 -7.06 6.42 -32.51
CA HIS A 716 -6.57 5.48 -33.51
C HIS A 716 -5.08 5.71 -33.72
N THR A 717 -4.26 4.72 -33.39
CA THR A 717 -2.81 4.80 -33.38
C THR A 717 -2.22 3.61 -34.13
N ILE A 718 -0.97 3.72 -34.56
CA ILE A 718 -0.23 2.64 -35.25
C ILE A 718 1.07 2.41 -34.50
N SER A 719 1.31 1.19 -34.03
CA SER A 719 2.59 0.77 -33.46
C SER A 719 3.42 0.03 -34.49
N GLN A 720 4.70 0.33 -34.55
CA GLN A 720 5.66 -0.48 -35.28
C GLN A 720 6.10 -1.64 -34.36
N VAL A 721 5.97 -2.87 -34.84
CA VAL A 721 6.40 -4.09 -34.17
C VAL A 721 7.70 -4.57 -34.79
N THR A 722 8.68 -4.82 -33.93
CA THR A 722 10.00 -5.33 -34.29
C THR A 722 10.32 -6.58 -33.48
N CYS A 723 10.90 -7.58 -34.14
CA CYS A 723 11.30 -8.83 -33.53
C CYS A 723 12.83 -8.96 -33.55
N TRP A 724 13.39 -9.48 -32.47
CA TRP A 724 14.83 -9.62 -32.29
C TRP A 724 15.14 -11.01 -31.73
N LYS A 725 16.11 -11.69 -32.31
CA LYS A 725 16.54 -13.02 -31.86
C LYS A 725 17.84 -12.88 -31.06
N ARG A 726 17.87 -13.44 -29.83
CA ARG A 726 19.07 -13.44 -29.02
C ARG A 726 20.16 -14.35 -29.62
N ARG A 727 21.40 -13.87 -29.59
CA ARG A 727 22.58 -14.57 -30.09
C ARG A 727 22.92 -15.83 -29.27
#